data_e46d2b6461148de167ad18e3336a7df5
#
_entry.id   e46d2b6461148de167ad18e3336a7df5
#
_cell.length_a   1.000
_cell.length_b   1.000
_cell.length_c   1.000
_cell.angle_alpha   90.00
_cell.angle_beta   90.00
_cell.angle_gamma   90.00
#
_symmetry.space_group_name_H-M   'P 1'
#
loop_
_entity.id
_entity.type
_entity.pdbx_description
1 polymer ?
#
loop_
_entity_poly.entity_id
_entity_poly.type
_entity_poly.pdbx_seq_one_letter_code
_entity_poly.pdbx_strand_id
1 'polypeptide(L)'
;MRFLNSNKVVWNLTKLSVQKQSPNALIKLLPASYSTGKAGDGDSKAPQVPKQPKQELLKYHVLPLQETLDRFLLTVQPLLTPKEFKEQQKITENFKDNDGSKLQALLEAVGDTEKNWLAHRWLTNAYLKYRDPVTVYVSPGMTFPPQNFKDTNDYINYTATVIYGLGEFKKFVDDGKIPIVKMGKNELDNSQFGKVFGTCRIPKRIQDEIVYNPCSAYAVIIYKNNFFKLCMYDEDGEVLSSKVFADQIRGIMEEEKCVGIPYGILTTDNRDNWAEAYEQLNKSPVNAKAMKTIQGALFTVSLDECVAVEPKQQTTELILSLIHGGGSTVNAGNRWMDKTIQLVVNPNGNVGFTYEHSPAEGQPIAMMMDYVVKKMLDDPDYGKCGSDNCVCDPEKLKFAELNPCVEQWMFYAKRNVDALVKNLQMYVLKFKCYGKGFIKQQKLGPDSFVQIALQLAFYRMHKVPAAQYESAHLRIFENGRTETIRSCSNESVKFSIGMDNEKLDNATRIKLLREAVNSHQQYTRLALQGRGVDRHLLGLKLMAQENNLPIPEFYSSPGYTKSLHFRMSTSQVATLYDAFMGYGPATEDGYACCYNPREDDIILAISSWRKNMETDPLKFAAALEKAFSDMRDLLQTCPPPEKEKPKSKL
;
A
#
# COMPACT_ATOMS: atom_id res chain seq x y z
N MET A 1 19.95 22.58 -24.14
CA MET A 1 18.76 23.02 -23.37
C MET A 1 17.51 22.59 -24.14
N ARG A 2 16.89 21.50 -23.76
CA ARG A 2 15.55 21.11 -24.21
C ARG A 2 14.77 20.70 -22.96
N PHE A 3 13.77 21.49 -22.64
CA PHE A 3 12.81 21.21 -21.59
C PHE A 3 12.04 19.95 -21.96
N LEU A 4 12.17 18.90 -21.18
CA LEU A 4 11.29 17.75 -21.22
C LEU A 4 10.10 18.04 -20.32
N ASN A 5 8.94 18.21 -20.93
CA ASN A 5 7.64 18.34 -20.28
C ASN A 5 7.34 17.07 -19.45
N SER A 6 7.27 17.26 -18.14
CA SER A 6 6.91 16.24 -17.15
C SER A 6 5.39 16.12 -16.98
N ASN A 7 4.68 15.67 -18.02
CA ASN A 7 3.27 15.27 -17.92
C ASN A 7 3.15 13.73 -17.91
N LYS A 8 3.81 13.04 -16.96
CA LYS A 8 3.91 11.58 -16.95
C LYS A 8 3.49 10.88 -15.66
N VAL A 9 2.63 11.48 -14.86
CA VAL A 9 2.07 10.80 -13.66
C VAL A 9 0.56 10.57 -13.77
N VAL A 10 -0.02 10.83 -14.91
CA VAL A 10 -1.36 10.33 -15.26
C VAL A 10 -1.16 9.11 -16.14
N TRP A 11 -1.26 7.92 -15.58
CA TRP A 11 -1.45 6.62 -16.27
C TRP A 11 -1.11 6.67 -17.76
N ASN A 12 0.19 6.61 -18.14
CA ASN A 12 0.64 6.58 -19.52
C ASN A 12 0.32 5.21 -20.16
N LEU A 13 -0.92 5.06 -20.64
CA LEU A 13 -1.34 3.99 -21.53
C LEU A 13 -1.34 4.44 -23.01
N THR A 14 -0.58 5.45 -23.36
CA THR A 14 -0.49 5.93 -24.74
C THR A 14 0.96 5.90 -25.19
N LYS A 15 1.33 4.86 -25.87
CA LYS A 15 2.28 4.64 -26.97
C LYS A 15 3.03 3.32 -26.82
N LEU A 16 2.46 2.27 -27.37
CA LEU A 16 3.21 1.12 -27.86
C LEU A 16 2.76 0.89 -29.31
N SER A 17 3.68 1.09 -30.24
CA SER A 17 3.54 0.74 -31.65
C SER A 17 3.48 -0.78 -31.76
N VAL A 18 2.38 -1.28 -32.31
CA VAL A 18 2.12 -2.70 -32.52
C VAL A 18 2.95 -3.18 -33.71
N GLN A 19 3.90 -4.08 -33.48
CA GLN A 19 4.35 -4.99 -34.56
C GLN A 19 3.27 -6.04 -34.79
N LYS A 20 2.82 -6.13 -36.05
CA LYS A 20 1.82 -7.09 -36.52
C LYS A 20 2.31 -8.51 -36.29
N GLN A 21 1.61 -9.28 -35.46
CA GLN A 21 1.61 -10.75 -35.52
C GLN A 21 0.21 -11.24 -35.84
N SER A 22 0.17 -12.30 -36.65
CA SER A 22 -0.98 -12.85 -37.34
C SER A 22 -2.13 -13.32 -36.45
N PRO A 23 -3.39 -13.29 -36.93
CA PRO A 23 -4.56 -13.69 -36.14
C PRO A 23 -4.77 -15.21 -36.25
N ASN A 24 -4.21 -15.99 -35.36
CA ASN A 24 -4.67 -17.35 -35.05
C ASN A 24 -3.81 -17.96 -33.92
N ALA A 25 -4.00 -17.45 -32.72
CA ALA A 25 -3.70 -18.18 -31.50
C ALA A 25 -4.73 -17.75 -30.47
N LEU A 26 -5.78 -18.50 -30.32
CA LEU A 26 -6.56 -18.57 -29.10
C LEU A 26 -5.60 -19.00 -27.99
N ILE A 27 -4.87 -18.03 -27.42
CA ILE A 27 -4.15 -18.22 -26.19
C ILE A 27 -5.25 -18.43 -25.15
N LYS A 28 -5.43 -19.66 -24.70
CA LYS A 28 -6.03 -19.95 -23.41
C LYS A 28 -5.24 -19.13 -22.40
N LEU A 29 -5.79 -17.98 -21.98
CA LEU A 29 -5.32 -17.23 -20.85
C LEU A 29 -5.53 -18.13 -19.61
N LEU A 30 -4.52 -18.91 -19.29
CA LEU A 30 -4.40 -19.49 -17.97
C LEU A 30 -4.37 -18.29 -16.99
N PRO A 31 -5.10 -18.34 -15.87
CA PRO A 31 -4.95 -17.34 -14.81
C PRO A 31 -3.45 -17.22 -14.53
N ALA A 32 -2.95 -15.98 -14.27
CA ALA A 32 -1.55 -15.71 -14.03
C ALA A 32 -1.01 -16.82 -13.12
N SER A 33 -0.24 -17.73 -13.71
CA SER A 33 0.21 -18.93 -13.04
C SER A 33 1.18 -18.48 -11.97
N TYR A 34 0.74 -18.50 -10.72
CA TYR A 34 1.68 -18.57 -9.62
C TYR A 34 2.52 -19.81 -9.86
N SER A 35 3.76 -19.64 -10.31
CA SER A 35 4.64 -20.79 -10.51
C SER A 35 5.00 -21.32 -9.11
N THR A 36 4.36 -22.39 -8.71
CA THR A 36 4.77 -23.17 -7.53
C THR A 36 6.11 -23.82 -7.88
N GLY A 37 7.21 -23.33 -7.28
CA GLY A 37 8.48 -24.01 -7.37
C GLY A 37 8.32 -25.44 -6.85
N LYS A 38 8.74 -26.44 -7.62
CA LYS A 38 8.81 -27.82 -7.12
C LYS A 38 9.77 -27.85 -5.95
N ALA A 39 9.29 -28.34 -4.80
CA ALA A 39 10.13 -28.67 -3.66
C ALA A 39 11.19 -29.68 -4.10
N GLY A 40 12.43 -29.48 -3.69
CA GLY A 40 13.51 -30.45 -3.88
C GLY A 40 13.20 -31.71 -3.05
N ASP A 41 13.46 -32.88 -3.63
CA ASP A 41 13.29 -34.16 -2.98
C ASP A 41 14.12 -34.24 -1.68
N GLY A 42 13.45 -34.23 -0.57
CA GLY A 42 13.93 -34.58 0.76
C GLY A 42 12.71 -34.89 1.61
N ASP A 43 12.61 -36.12 2.12
CA ASP A 43 11.51 -36.63 2.96
C ASP A 43 11.47 -35.97 4.36
N SER A 44 11.26 -34.66 4.43
CA SER A 44 10.79 -33.97 5.62
C SER A 44 9.31 -33.62 5.39
N LYS A 45 8.48 -33.66 6.43
CA LYS A 45 7.08 -33.22 6.35
C LYS A 45 7.03 -31.77 5.89
N ALA A 46 7.00 -31.57 4.56
CA ALA A 46 7.02 -30.25 3.95
C ALA A 46 5.84 -29.42 4.47
N PRO A 47 6.01 -28.10 4.68
CA PRO A 47 4.90 -27.20 5.01
C PRO A 47 3.76 -27.42 4.04
N GLN A 48 2.56 -27.67 4.58
CA GLN A 48 1.39 -27.95 3.75
C GLN A 48 0.91 -26.68 3.06
N VAL A 49 0.32 -26.84 1.87
CA VAL A 49 -0.37 -25.73 1.19
C VAL A 49 -1.40 -25.12 2.15
N PRO A 50 -1.43 -23.78 2.31
CA PRO A 50 -2.31 -23.11 3.25
C PRO A 50 -3.76 -23.55 3.10
N LYS A 51 -4.40 -23.95 4.20
CA LYS A 51 -5.82 -24.28 4.22
C LYS A 51 -6.60 -22.96 4.18
N GLN A 52 -7.21 -22.64 3.06
CA GLN A 52 -8.14 -21.53 2.99
C GLN A 52 -9.48 -21.93 3.62
N PRO A 53 -10.01 -21.19 4.60
CA PRO A 53 -11.37 -21.44 5.07
C PRO A 53 -12.35 -21.26 3.91
N LYS A 54 -13.33 -22.17 3.79
CA LYS A 54 -14.38 -22.02 2.79
C LYS A 54 -15.24 -20.81 3.15
N GLN A 55 -15.16 -19.76 2.34
CA GLN A 55 -15.89 -18.51 2.52
C GLN A 55 -16.98 -18.36 1.46
N GLU A 56 -18.11 -17.77 1.86
CA GLU A 56 -19.19 -17.36 0.95
C GLU A 56 -18.98 -15.92 0.51
N LEU A 57 -18.26 -15.74 -0.59
CA LEU A 57 -17.91 -14.44 -1.14
C LEU A 57 -18.81 -14.07 -2.32
N LEU A 58 -19.13 -12.79 -2.42
CA LEU A 58 -19.96 -12.28 -3.50
C LEU A 58 -19.20 -12.30 -4.83
N LYS A 59 -19.94 -12.48 -5.92
CA LYS A 59 -19.46 -12.21 -7.28
C LYS A 59 -19.38 -10.70 -7.48
N TYR A 60 -18.29 -10.21 -8.09
CA TYR A 60 -18.17 -8.82 -8.44
C TYR A 60 -18.86 -8.56 -9.80
N HIS A 61 -20.11 -8.09 -9.73
CA HIS A 61 -20.91 -7.78 -10.90
C HIS A 61 -20.46 -6.49 -11.58
N VAL A 62 -20.62 -6.43 -12.89
CA VAL A 62 -20.45 -5.19 -13.66
C VAL A 62 -21.64 -4.28 -13.37
N LEU A 63 -21.37 -3.00 -13.09
CA LEU A 63 -22.41 -2.01 -12.81
C LEU A 63 -23.12 -1.59 -14.10
N PRO A 64 -24.37 -1.12 -14.03
CA PRO A 64 -25.02 -0.44 -15.16
C PRO A 64 -24.22 0.81 -15.57
N LEU A 65 -24.01 1.01 -16.87
CA LEU A 65 -23.24 2.15 -17.40
C LEU A 65 -23.81 3.49 -16.94
N GLN A 66 -25.12 3.66 -17.05
CA GLN A 66 -25.81 4.90 -16.66
C GLN A 66 -25.55 5.28 -15.19
N GLU A 67 -25.62 4.30 -14.28
CA GLU A 67 -25.37 4.54 -12.84
C GLU A 67 -23.94 5.08 -12.61
N THR A 68 -22.97 4.52 -13.32
CA THR A 68 -21.57 4.95 -13.20
C THR A 68 -21.36 6.34 -13.77
N LEU A 69 -21.95 6.65 -14.93
CA LEU A 69 -21.80 7.95 -15.57
C LEU A 69 -22.52 9.07 -14.81
N ASP A 70 -23.70 8.82 -14.25
CA ASP A 70 -24.40 9.78 -13.40
C ASP A 70 -23.57 10.11 -12.16
N ARG A 71 -23.02 9.09 -11.51
CA ARG A 71 -22.15 9.27 -10.33
C ARG A 71 -20.84 9.94 -10.71
N PHE A 72 -20.24 9.61 -11.86
CA PHE A 72 -19.06 10.29 -12.37
C PHE A 72 -19.30 11.80 -12.50
N LEU A 73 -20.39 12.22 -13.14
CA LEU A 73 -20.73 13.63 -13.30
C LEU A 73 -20.85 14.36 -11.94
N LEU A 74 -21.47 13.72 -10.94
CA LEU A 74 -21.55 14.29 -9.58
C LEU A 74 -20.17 14.49 -8.96
N THR A 75 -19.24 13.55 -9.16
CA THR A 75 -17.91 13.59 -8.53
C THR A 75 -16.93 14.53 -9.24
N VAL A 76 -17.14 14.84 -10.52
CA VAL A 76 -16.27 15.79 -11.25
C VAL A 76 -16.77 17.22 -11.18
N GLN A 77 -18.06 17.44 -10.87
CA GLN A 77 -18.66 18.77 -10.81
C GLN A 77 -17.89 19.76 -9.91
N PRO A 78 -17.43 19.40 -8.70
CA PRO A 78 -16.69 20.34 -7.83
C PRO A 78 -15.30 20.70 -8.35
N LEU A 79 -14.76 19.96 -9.34
CA LEU A 79 -13.44 20.14 -9.91
C LEU A 79 -13.45 20.96 -11.22
N LEU A 80 -14.64 21.26 -11.74
CA LEU A 80 -14.81 21.87 -13.05
C LEU A 80 -15.46 23.24 -12.94
N THR A 81 -15.11 24.14 -13.85
CA THR A 81 -15.88 25.35 -14.07
C THR A 81 -17.26 25.01 -14.67
N PRO A 82 -18.27 25.90 -14.55
CA PRO A 82 -19.58 25.64 -15.14
C PRO A 82 -19.56 25.36 -16.66
N LYS A 83 -18.64 25.99 -17.38
CA LYS A 83 -18.43 25.75 -18.82
C LYS A 83 -17.87 24.36 -19.08
N GLU A 84 -16.79 23.98 -18.38
CA GLU A 84 -16.18 22.66 -18.50
C GLU A 84 -17.15 21.55 -18.09
N PHE A 85 -17.95 21.78 -17.05
CA PHE A 85 -18.96 20.80 -16.61
C PHE A 85 -20.03 20.56 -17.68
N LYS A 86 -20.55 21.64 -18.31
CA LYS A 86 -21.50 21.51 -19.41
C LYS A 86 -20.93 20.77 -20.64
N GLU A 87 -19.66 20.98 -20.92
CA GLU A 87 -18.95 20.25 -21.97
C GLU A 87 -18.77 18.77 -21.60
N GLN A 88 -18.35 18.50 -20.35
CA GLN A 88 -18.22 17.14 -19.84
C GLN A 88 -19.54 16.37 -19.88
N GLN A 89 -20.66 17.01 -19.58
CA GLN A 89 -21.98 16.38 -19.71
C GLN A 89 -22.25 15.88 -21.13
N LYS A 90 -21.93 16.69 -22.15
CA LYS A 90 -22.09 16.32 -23.57
C LYS A 90 -21.18 15.15 -23.97
N ILE A 91 -19.89 15.20 -23.56
CA ILE A 91 -18.93 14.12 -23.83
C ILE A 91 -19.40 12.83 -23.16
N THR A 92 -19.91 12.91 -21.94
CA THR A 92 -20.40 11.76 -21.18
C THR A 92 -21.63 11.13 -21.85
N GLU A 93 -22.57 11.95 -22.33
CA GLU A 93 -23.75 11.47 -23.06
C GLU A 93 -23.36 10.81 -24.38
N ASN A 94 -22.49 11.45 -25.16
CA ASN A 94 -21.97 10.87 -26.40
C ASN A 94 -21.25 9.53 -26.15
N PHE A 95 -20.43 9.44 -25.08
CA PHE A 95 -19.78 8.19 -24.69
C PHE A 95 -20.81 7.11 -24.36
N LYS A 96 -21.83 7.42 -23.58
CA LYS A 96 -22.91 6.49 -23.21
C LYS A 96 -23.57 5.88 -24.44
N ASP A 97 -23.97 6.74 -25.38
CA ASP A 97 -24.80 6.35 -26.53
C ASP A 97 -24.01 5.60 -27.62
N ASN A 98 -22.67 5.72 -27.61
CA ASN A 98 -21.82 5.16 -28.65
C ASN A 98 -20.82 4.13 -28.09
N ASP A 99 -19.59 4.55 -27.75
CA ASP A 99 -18.51 3.64 -27.40
C ASP A 99 -18.74 2.97 -26.04
N GLY A 100 -19.29 3.70 -25.07
CA GLY A 100 -19.56 3.20 -23.75
C GLY A 100 -20.48 1.99 -23.72
N SER A 101 -21.56 2.00 -24.50
CA SER A 101 -22.49 0.87 -24.61
C SER A 101 -21.85 -0.39 -25.22
N LYS A 102 -20.96 -0.22 -26.20
CA LYS A 102 -20.21 -1.35 -26.80
C LYS A 102 -19.23 -1.94 -25.79
N LEU A 103 -18.46 -1.08 -25.08
CA LEU A 103 -17.50 -1.52 -24.08
C LEU A 103 -18.18 -2.14 -22.87
N GLN A 104 -19.38 -1.65 -22.50
CA GLN A 104 -20.21 -2.24 -21.47
C GLN A 104 -20.58 -3.69 -21.80
N ALA A 105 -21.07 -3.95 -23.00
CA ALA A 105 -21.42 -5.30 -23.42
C ALA A 105 -20.22 -6.27 -23.38
N LEU A 106 -19.02 -5.80 -23.77
CA LEU A 106 -17.79 -6.59 -23.67
C LEU A 106 -17.43 -6.88 -22.19
N LEU A 107 -17.54 -5.88 -21.32
CA LEU A 107 -17.22 -6.06 -19.90
C LEU A 107 -18.25 -6.96 -19.20
N GLU A 108 -19.52 -6.87 -19.54
CA GLU A 108 -20.58 -7.75 -19.02
C GLU A 108 -20.33 -9.20 -19.42
N ALA A 109 -19.96 -9.47 -20.68
CA ALA A 109 -19.60 -10.81 -21.12
C ALA A 109 -18.42 -11.41 -20.33
N VAL A 110 -17.42 -10.59 -19.97
CA VAL A 110 -16.33 -11.00 -19.06
C VAL A 110 -16.89 -11.23 -17.64
N GLY A 111 -17.68 -10.31 -17.15
CA GLY A 111 -18.30 -10.39 -15.82
C GLY A 111 -19.18 -11.63 -15.66
N ASP A 112 -19.80 -12.12 -16.70
CA ASP A 112 -20.63 -13.36 -16.65
C ASP A 112 -19.79 -14.61 -16.39
N THR A 113 -18.57 -14.66 -16.91
CA THR A 113 -17.68 -15.82 -16.83
C THR A 113 -16.73 -15.78 -15.63
N GLU A 114 -16.33 -14.60 -15.16
CA GLU A 114 -15.38 -14.42 -14.07
C GLU A 114 -16.12 -14.08 -12.75
N LYS A 115 -15.70 -14.68 -11.63
CA LYS A 115 -16.22 -14.30 -10.31
C LYS A 115 -15.83 -12.87 -9.92
N ASN A 116 -14.63 -12.45 -10.30
CA ASN A 116 -14.14 -11.10 -10.11
C ASN A 116 -13.38 -10.65 -11.37
N TRP A 117 -14.09 -9.95 -12.25
CA TRP A 117 -13.56 -9.45 -13.52
C TRP A 117 -12.42 -8.44 -13.36
N LEU A 118 -12.31 -7.81 -12.18
CA LEU A 118 -11.33 -6.78 -11.88
C LEU A 118 -10.01 -7.35 -11.35
N ALA A 119 -10.02 -8.40 -10.50
CA ALA A 119 -8.89 -8.78 -9.66
C ALA A 119 -7.57 -8.93 -10.41
N HIS A 120 -7.56 -9.72 -11.49
CA HIS A 120 -6.36 -9.90 -12.33
C HIS A 120 -5.99 -8.63 -13.09
N ARG A 121 -6.98 -7.93 -13.65
CA ARG A 121 -6.77 -6.69 -14.40
C ARG A 121 -6.20 -5.59 -13.51
N TRP A 122 -6.65 -5.52 -12.26
CA TRP A 122 -6.10 -4.58 -11.27
C TRP A 122 -4.64 -4.89 -10.95
N LEU A 123 -4.32 -6.14 -10.60
CA LEU A 123 -2.95 -6.54 -10.32
C LEU A 123 -2.01 -6.21 -11.50
N THR A 124 -2.43 -6.54 -12.70
CA THR A 124 -1.63 -6.31 -13.90
C THR A 124 -1.42 -4.81 -14.19
N ASN A 125 -2.49 -4.01 -14.18
CA ASN A 125 -2.42 -2.62 -14.66
C ASN A 125 -2.07 -1.62 -13.58
N ALA A 126 -2.40 -1.89 -12.30
CA ALA A 126 -2.06 -1.01 -11.19
C ALA A 126 -0.65 -1.25 -10.64
N TYR A 127 -0.12 -2.48 -10.79
CA TYR A 127 1.16 -2.84 -10.19
C TYR A 127 2.17 -3.37 -11.21
N LEU A 128 1.88 -4.48 -11.90
CA LEU A 128 2.92 -5.20 -12.64
C LEU A 128 3.40 -4.48 -13.90
N LYS A 129 2.55 -3.71 -14.55
CA LYS A 129 2.90 -2.84 -15.70
C LYS A 129 3.45 -1.48 -15.29
N TYR A 130 3.40 -1.14 -14.01
CA TYR A 130 3.94 0.12 -13.49
C TYR A 130 5.46 0.07 -13.48
N ARG A 131 6.14 1.05 -14.13
CA ARG A 131 7.58 0.99 -14.39
C ARG A 131 8.43 1.88 -13.48
N ASP A 132 7.81 2.76 -12.69
CA ASP A 132 8.54 3.49 -11.65
C ASP A 132 9.07 2.52 -10.57
N PRO A 133 10.01 2.94 -9.72
CA PRO A 133 10.54 2.10 -8.65
C PRO A 133 9.45 1.52 -7.74
N VAL A 134 9.67 0.32 -7.21
CA VAL A 134 8.86 -0.16 -6.07
C VAL A 134 9.08 0.76 -4.88
N THR A 135 10.34 1.13 -4.63
CA THR A 135 10.74 2.04 -3.54
C THR A 135 9.96 3.33 -3.57
N VAL A 136 9.31 3.68 -2.47
CA VAL A 136 8.45 4.84 -2.28
C VAL A 136 7.08 4.73 -2.97
N TYR A 137 7.04 4.33 -4.24
CA TYR A 137 5.80 4.33 -5.03
C TYR A 137 4.87 3.16 -4.73
N VAL A 138 5.42 1.98 -4.42
CA VAL A 138 4.66 0.74 -4.19
C VAL A 138 5.12 0.01 -2.91
N SER A 139 5.98 0.64 -2.09
CA SER A 139 6.51 0.09 -0.86
C SER A 139 6.21 0.96 0.36
N PRO A 140 4.96 0.94 0.87
CA PRO A 140 4.66 1.61 2.12
C PRO A 140 5.52 1.06 3.27
N GLY A 141 5.81 1.94 4.23
CA GLY A 141 6.39 1.54 5.51
C GLY A 141 5.30 1.46 6.59
N MET A 142 5.37 0.45 7.45
CA MET A 142 4.53 0.32 8.63
C MET A 142 5.41 0.19 9.86
N THR A 143 5.25 1.09 10.82
CA THR A 143 6.04 1.07 12.06
C THR A 143 5.51 0.06 13.05
N PHE A 144 6.40 -0.48 13.88
CA PHE A 144 6.05 -1.05 15.18
C PHE A 144 5.99 0.05 16.25
N PRO A 145 5.45 -0.24 17.45
CA PRO A 145 5.65 0.65 18.59
C PRO A 145 7.14 0.90 18.82
N PRO A 146 7.56 2.14 19.12
CA PRO A 146 8.97 2.46 19.34
C PRO A 146 9.58 1.61 20.46
N GLN A 147 10.79 1.11 20.24
CA GLN A 147 11.55 0.33 21.19
C GLN A 147 12.68 1.16 21.81
N ASN A 148 13.18 0.73 22.94
CA ASN A 148 14.34 1.32 23.61
C ASN A 148 15.30 0.20 24.02
N PHE A 149 16.19 -0.18 23.10
CA PHE A 149 17.19 -1.21 23.33
C PHE A 149 18.30 -0.67 24.22
N LYS A 150 18.61 -1.37 25.31
CA LYS A 150 19.70 -1.00 26.24
C LYS A 150 21.05 -1.33 25.65
N ASP A 151 21.12 -2.43 24.93
CA ASP A 151 22.34 -2.94 24.32
C ASP A 151 22.03 -3.82 23.09
N THR A 152 23.08 -4.37 22.50
CA THR A 152 22.98 -5.27 21.34
C THR A 152 22.19 -6.55 21.64
N ASN A 153 22.20 -7.04 22.88
CA ASN A 153 21.46 -8.25 23.23
C ASN A 153 19.95 -7.99 23.25
N ASP A 154 19.52 -6.84 23.79
CA ASP A 154 18.10 -6.44 23.74
C ASP A 154 17.62 -6.34 22.28
N TYR A 155 18.43 -5.74 21.41
CA TYR A 155 18.15 -5.63 19.97
C TYR A 155 18.03 -7.00 19.29
N ILE A 156 18.99 -7.91 19.56
CA ILE A 156 18.98 -9.27 18.99
C ILE A 156 17.79 -10.06 19.49
N ASN A 157 17.53 -10.06 20.81
CA ASN A 157 16.44 -10.81 21.43
C ASN A 157 15.08 -10.33 20.94
N TYR A 158 14.88 -9.00 20.83
CA TYR A 158 13.66 -8.43 20.29
C TYR A 158 13.45 -8.87 18.82
N THR A 159 14.49 -8.76 18.00
CA THR A 159 14.44 -9.19 16.59
C THR A 159 14.07 -10.66 16.48
N ALA A 160 14.73 -11.52 17.26
CA ALA A 160 14.47 -12.95 17.30
C ALA A 160 13.02 -13.28 17.71
N THR A 161 12.48 -12.56 18.70
CA THR A 161 11.08 -12.73 19.15
C THR A 161 10.09 -12.30 18.08
N VAL A 162 10.37 -11.22 17.32
CA VAL A 162 9.52 -10.82 16.20
C VAL A 162 9.59 -11.86 15.07
N ILE A 163 10.77 -12.42 14.75
CA ILE A 163 10.91 -13.50 13.76
C ILE A 163 10.08 -14.72 14.16
N TYR A 164 10.18 -15.14 15.42
CA TYR A 164 9.33 -16.19 15.98
C TYR A 164 7.84 -15.89 15.77
N GLY A 165 7.41 -14.69 16.13
CA GLY A 165 6.02 -14.26 15.99
C GLY A 165 5.52 -14.25 14.55
N LEU A 166 6.39 -13.93 13.58
CA LEU A 166 6.06 -14.03 12.15
C LEU A 166 5.88 -15.49 11.71
N GLY A 167 6.71 -16.41 12.22
CA GLY A 167 6.57 -17.85 11.99
C GLY A 167 5.25 -18.38 12.56
N GLU A 168 4.91 -18.02 13.80
CA GLU A 168 3.64 -18.34 14.44
C GLU A 168 2.43 -17.77 13.67
N PHE A 169 2.50 -16.51 13.23
CA PHE A 169 1.43 -15.92 12.43
C PHE A 169 1.27 -16.63 11.08
N LYS A 170 2.38 -17.04 10.45
CA LYS A 170 2.34 -17.86 9.22
C LYS A 170 1.59 -19.17 9.46
N LYS A 171 1.91 -19.92 10.54
CA LYS A 171 1.17 -21.15 10.93
C LYS A 171 -0.31 -20.84 11.17
N PHE A 172 -0.63 -19.74 11.86
CA PHE A 172 -2.00 -19.29 12.11
C PHE A 172 -2.79 -19.07 10.80
N VAL A 173 -2.14 -18.49 9.79
CA VAL A 173 -2.71 -18.31 8.44
C VAL A 173 -2.89 -19.64 7.75
N ASP A 174 -1.86 -20.52 7.77
CA ASP A 174 -1.85 -21.82 7.07
C ASP A 174 -2.90 -22.79 7.63
N ASP A 175 -3.14 -22.72 8.93
CA ASP A 175 -4.19 -23.49 9.61
C ASP A 175 -5.62 -22.97 9.32
N GLY A 176 -5.74 -21.86 8.58
CA GLY A 176 -7.03 -21.23 8.30
C GLY A 176 -7.68 -20.59 9.53
N LYS A 177 -6.88 -20.21 10.54
CA LYS A 177 -7.35 -19.64 11.82
C LYS A 177 -7.62 -18.13 11.76
N ILE A 178 -7.34 -17.45 10.64
CA ILE A 178 -7.67 -16.03 10.48
C ILE A 178 -9.18 -15.84 10.66
N PRO A 179 -9.62 -14.97 11.59
CA PRO A 179 -11.04 -14.75 11.84
C PRO A 179 -11.77 -14.27 10.58
N ILE A 180 -12.93 -14.86 10.31
CA ILE A 180 -13.80 -14.38 9.24
C ILE A 180 -14.54 -13.16 9.74
N VAL A 181 -14.12 -12.00 9.27
CA VAL A 181 -14.77 -10.70 9.56
C VAL A 181 -15.96 -10.54 8.60
N LYS A 182 -17.04 -9.89 9.07
CA LYS A 182 -18.23 -9.60 8.25
C LYS A 182 -18.49 -8.10 8.16
N MET A 183 -18.90 -7.66 6.98
CA MET A 183 -19.46 -6.33 6.75
C MET A 183 -20.97 -6.49 6.51
N GLY A 184 -21.77 -6.16 7.52
CA GLY A 184 -23.18 -6.53 7.54
C GLY A 184 -23.36 -8.05 7.54
N LYS A 185 -24.02 -8.62 6.53
CA LYS A 185 -24.18 -10.06 6.36
C LYS A 185 -23.07 -10.74 5.53
N ASN A 186 -22.25 -9.95 4.82
CA ASN A 186 -21.27 -10.46 3.86
C ASN A 186 -19.93 -10.75 4.56
N GLU A 187 -19.32 -11.88 4.26
CA GLU A 187 -17.97 -12.22 4.70
C GLU A 187 -16.92 -11.42 3.92
N LEU A 188 -15.78 -11.15 4.55
CA LEU A 188 -14.65 -10.48 3.94
C LEU A 188 -13.57 -11.48 3.56
N ASP A 189 -13.14 -11.46 2.32
CA ASP A 189 -12.11 -12.33 1.77
C ASP A 189 -10.80 -12.26 2.57
N ASN A 190 -10.29 -13.42 3.00
CA ASN A 190 -9.05 -13.60 3.72
C ASN A 190 -7.88 -14.04 2.81
N SER A 191 -8.07 -14.16 1.49
CA SER A 191 -7.06 -14.69 0.57
C SER A 191 -5.73 -13.91 0.58
N GLN A 192 -5.76 -12.62 0.92
CA GLN A 192 -4.57 -11.78 0.96
C GLN A 192 -3.60 -12.16 2.09
N PHE A 193 -4.08 -12.71 3.21
CA PHE A 193 -3.22 -13.10 4.33
C PHE A 193 -2.21 -14.19 3.94
N GLY A 194 -2.62 -15.14 3.11
CA GLY A 194 -1.72 -16.17 2.61
C GLY A 194 -0.68 -15.64 1.61
N LYS A 195 -1.03 -14.55 0.89
CA LYS A 195 -0.18 -13.98 -0.16
C LYS A 195 0.95 -13.08 0.35
N VAL A 196 0.98 -12.72 1.64
CA VAL A 196 2.06 -11.87 2.19
C VAL A 196 3.35 -12.64 2.43
N PHE A 197 3.28 -13.94 2.71
CA PHE A 197 4.44 -14.79 2.94
C PHE A 197 4.85 -15.54 1.68
N GLY A 198 6.17 -15.68 1.46
CA GLY A 198 6.69 -16.45 0.32
C GLY A 198 6.47 -15.79 -1.05
N THR A 199 6.01 -14.56 -1.09
CA THR A 199 5.76 -13.81 -2.32
C THR A 199 6.91 -12.86 -2.63
N CYS A 200 7.26 -12.77 -3.91
CA CYS A 200 8.26 -11.83 -4.40
C CYS A 200 7.89 -11.38 -5.82
N ARG A 201 8.05 -10.09 -6.08
CA ARG A 201 7.94 -9.52 -7.41
C ARG A 201 9.22 -9.77 -8.20
N ILE A 202 9.11 -10.11 -9.46
CA ILE A 202 10.23 -10.40 -10.36
C ILE A 202 10.25 -9.36 -11.46
N PRO A 203 11.36 -8.61 -11.62
CA PRO A 203 11.45 -7.60 -12.66
C PRO A 203 11.55 -8.27 -14.03
N LYS A 204 10.74 -7.78 -14.95
CA LYS A 204 10.74 -8.17 -16.35
C LYS A 204 10.59 -6.94 -17.21
N ARG A 205 11.00 -7.02 -18.47
CA ARG A 205 10.70 -5.98 -19.45
C ARG A 205 9.19 -5.87 -19.63
N ILE A 206 8.68 -4.67 -19.79
CA ILE A 206 7.27 -4.34 -20.06
C ILE A 206 6.34 -4.59 -18.86
N GLN A 207 6.35 -5.79 -18.29
CA GLN A 207 5.47 -6.20 -17.19
C GLN A 207 6.19 -7.18 -16.28
N ASP A 208 6.19 -6.90 -14.99
CA ASP A 208 6.75 -7.78 -13.95
C ASP A 208 5.89 -9.02 -13.73
N GLU A 209 6.47 -10.00 -13.06
CA GLU A 209 5.81 -11.24 -12.63
C GLU A 209 5.78 -11.31 -11.09
N ILE A 210 4.96 -12.20 -10.57
CA ILE A 210 4.95 -12.56 -9.14
C ILE A 210 5.27 -14.05 -9.02
N VAL A 211 6.21 -14.38 -8.14
CA VAL A 211 6.42 -15.75 -7.67
C VAL A 211 5.84 -15.90 -6.28
N TYR A 212 5.26 -17.05 -6.02
CA TYR A 212 4.62 -17.37 -4.74
C TYR A 212 5.06 -18.76 -4.27
N ASN A 213 5.71 -18.81 -3.10
CA ASN A 213 6.27 -20.00 -2.47
C ASN A 213 5.66 -20.19 -1.07
N PRO A 214 4.39 -20.58 -0.96
CA PRO A 214 3.69 -20.68 0.32
C PRO A 214 4.28 -21.74 1.26
N CYS A 215 4.92 -22.76 0.70
CA CYS A 215 5.54 -23.85 1.43
C CYS A 215 7.04 -23.60 1.75
N SER A 216 7.50 -22.37 1.65
CA SER A 216 8.87 -22.02 2.08
C SER A 216 9.02 -22.21 3.59
N ALA A 217 10.19 -22.72 4.00
CA ALA A 217 10.50 -22.99 5.39
C ALA A 217 11.65 -22.12 5.93
N TYR A 218 11.97 -21.00 5.26
CA TYR A 218 13.10 -20.15 5.64
C TYR A 218 12.81 -18.68 5.41
N ALA A 219 13.50 -17.84 6.17
CA ALA A 219 13.65 -16.41 5.96
C ALA A 219 15.04 -16.07 5.40
N VAL A 220 15.26 -14.83 4.99
CA VAL A 220 16.60 -14.33 4.64
C VAL A 220 16.93 -13.12 5.49
N ILE A 221 18.02 -13.21 6.26
CA ILE A 221 18.60 -12.07 6.98
C ILE A 221 19.52 -11.29 6.04
N ILE A 222 19.42 -9.97 6.09
CA ILE A 222 20.30 -9.05 5.37
C ILE A 222 21.07 -8.25 6.43
N TYR A 223 22.38 -8.43 6.48
CA TYR A 223 23.26 -7.72 7.40
C TYR A 223 24.49 -7.20 6.67
N LYS A 224 24.76 -5.90 6.77
CA LYS A 224 25.88 -5.27 6.05
C LYS A 224 25.90 -5.62 4.55
N ASN A 225 24.75 -5.61 3.90
CA ASN A 225 24.53 -6.00 2.50
C ASN A 225 24.86 -7.48 2.17
N ASN A 226 25.14 -8.32 3.15
CA ASN A 226 25.28 -9.76 2.98
C ASN A 226 23.95 -10.46 3.28
N PHE A 227 23.69 -11.56 2.59
CA PHE A 227 22.42 -12.29 2.67
C PHE A 227 22.67 -13.66 3.30
N PHE A 228 21.83 -14.03 4.28
CA PHE A 228 21.92 -15.30 5.00
C PHE A 228 20.57 -16.00 5.00
N LYS A 229 20.51 -17.23 4.51
CA LYS A 229 19.33 -18.08 4.62
C LYS A 229 19.21 -18.59 6.05
N LEU A 230 18.06 -18.40 6.67
CA LEU A 230 17.74 -18.76 8.05
C LEU A 230 16.60 -19.75 8.08
N CYS A 231 16.79 -20.96 8.61
CA CYS A 231 15.70 -21.92 8.82
C CYS A 231 14.70 -21.39 9.83
N MET A 232 13.40 -21.57 9.55
CA MET A 232 12.31 -21.09 10.41
C MET A 232 11.67 -22.18 11.26
N TYR A 233 11.79 -23.44 10.84
CA TYR A 233 11.09 -24.59 11.44
C TYR A 233 12.05 -25.76 11.67
N ASP A 234 11.73 -26.58 12.64
CA ASP A 234 12.37 -27.88 12.85
C ASP A 234 11.84 -28.96 11.88
N GLU A 235 12.28 -30.21 12.07
CA GLU A 235 11.87 -31.36 11.23
C GLU A 235 10.39 -31.71 11.36
N ASP A 236 9.75 -31.36 12.49
CA ASP A 236 8.32 -31.57 12.75
C ASP A 236 7.44 -30.41 12.23
N GLY A 237 8.06 -29.34 11.72
CA GLY A 237 7.38 -28.14 11.23
C GLY A 237 6.95 -27.18 12.35
N GLU A 238 7.54 -27.31 13.55
CA GLU A 238 7.37 -26.34 14.64
C GLU A 238 8.33 -25.15 14.46
N VAL A 239 7.86 -23.93 14.81
CA VAL A 239 8.68 -22.73 14.72
C VAL A 239 9.84 -22.82 15.69
N LEU A 240 11.07 -22.53 15.23
CA LEU A 240 12.25 -22.49 16.09
C LEU A 240 12.10 -21.42 17.17
N SER A 241 12.64 -21.66 18.35
CA SER A 241 12.52 -20.73 19.49
C SER A 241 13.22 -19.39 19.22
N SER A 242 12.76 -18.34 19.90
CA SER A 242 13.42 -17.03 19.85
C SER A 242 14.87 -17.10 20.33
N LYS A 243 15.22 -18.04 21.22
CA LYS A 243 16.59 -18.29 21.64
C LYS A 243 17.45 -18.76 20.47
N VAL A 244 16.98 -19.76 19.70
CA VAL A 244 17.69 -20.27 18.53
C VAL A 244 17.90 -19.15 17.51
N PHE A 245 16.87 -18.36 17.22
CA PHE A 245 17.02 -17.21 16.32
C PHE A 245 18.00 -16.17 16.85
N ALA A 246 18.00 -15.88 18.16
CA ALA A 246 18.94 -14.95 18.76
C ALA A 246 20.39 -15.44 18.64
N ASP A 247 20.63 -16.72 18.89
CA ASP A 247 21.98 -17.31 18.79
C ASP A 247 22.47 -17.29 17.33
N GLN A 248 21.60 -17.59 16.36
CA GLN A 248 21.92 -17.50 14.93
C GLN A 248 22.21 -16.07 14.47
N ILE A 249 21.41 -15.07 14.90
CA ILE A 249 21.66 -13.66 14.59
C ILE A 249 22.98 -13.20 15.18
N ARG A 250 23.28 -13.59 16.42
CA ARG A 250 24.54 -13.28 17.09
C ARG A 250 25.73 -13.85 16.31
N GLY A 251 25.66 -15.11 15.89
CA GLY A 251 26.67 -15.75 15.05
C GLY A 251 26.90 -14.98 13.74
N ILE A 252 25.84 -14.62 13.02
CA ILE A 252 25.94 -13.80 11.80
C ILE A 252 26.64 -12.46 12.09
N MET A 253 26.29 -11.76 13.17
CA MET A 253 26.87 -10.46 13.49
C MET A 253 28.34 -10.57 13.98
N GLU A 254 28.72 -11.68 14.63
CA GLU A 254 30.08 -11.95 15.07
C GLU A 254 30.99 -12.35 13.92
N GLU A 255 30.52 -13.17 12.98
CA GLU A 255 31.28 -13.63 11.85
C GLU A 255 31.43 -12.57 10.75
N GLU A 256 30.36 -11.82 10.48
CA GLU A 256 30.35 -10.87 9.37
C GLU A 256 30.85 -9.47 9.78
N LYS A 257 32.14 -9.24 9.52
CA LYS A 257 32.78 -7.94 9.81
C LYS A 257 32.80 -7.00 8.61
N CYS A 258 32.70 -7.53 7.39
CA CYS A 258 32.84 -6.76 6.16
C CYS A 258 31.49 -6.34 5.61
N VAL A 259 31.43 -5.13 5.06
CA VAL A 259 30.27 -4.69 4.27
C VAL A 259 30.34 -5.35 2.90
N GLY A 260 29.28 -6.06 2.54
CA GLY A 260 29.14 -6.74 1.25
C GLY A 260 28.82 -5.78 0.10
N ILE A 261 28.85 -6.33 -1.12
CA ILE A 261 28.39 -5.61 -2.31
C ILE A 261 26.87 -5.40 -2.18
N PRO A 262 26.38 -4.15 -2.33
CA PRO A 262 24.97 -3.84 -2.08
C PRO A 262 24.05 -4.27 -3.25
N TYR A 263 23.96 -5.57 -3.53
CA TYR A 263 23.09 -6.08 -4.61
C TYR A 263 21.64 -5.68 -4.44
N GLY A 264 21.16 -5.52 -3.20
CA GLY A 264 19.82 -5.06 -2.89
C GLY A 264 19.49 -3.68 -3.43
N ILE A 265 20.50 -2.82 -3.64
CA ILE A 265 20.30 -1.46 -4.20
C ILE A 265 19.67 -1.49 -5.60
N LEU A 266 19.92 -2.53 -6.39
CA LEU A 266 19.36 -2.70 -7.72
C LEU A 266 17.83 -2.80 -7.70
N THR A 267 17.27 -3.34 -6.61
CA THR A 267 15.82 -3.46 -6.42
C THR A 267 15.13 -2.12 -6.14
N THR A 268 15.92 -1.06 -5.85
CA THR A 268 15.39 0.28 -5.57
C THR A 268 15.19 1.13 -6.83
N ASP A 269 15.69 0.68 -7.99
CA ASP A 269 15.63 1.43 -9.24
C ASP A 269 14.30 1.21 -9.98
N ASN A 270 14.06 1.98 -11.05
CA ASN A 270 12.90 1.78 -11.90
C ASN A 270 12.91 0.37 -12.49
N ARG A 271 11.72 -0.11 -12.85
CA ARG A 271 11.54 -1.52 -13.22
C ARG A 271 12.28 -1.92 -14.49
N ASP A 272 12.50 -1.00 -15.42
CA ASP A 272 13.21 -1.29 -16.66
C ASP A 272 14.71 -1.45 -16.40
N ASN A 273 15.33 -0.55 -15.64
CA ASN A 273 16.73 -0.65 -15.23
C ASN A 273 16.97 -1.92 -14.41
N TRP A 274 16.08 -2.19 -13.44
CA TRP A 274 16.21 -3.39 -12.62
C TRP A 274 16.03 -4.67 -13.43
N ALA A 275 15.12 -4.70 -14.41
CA ALA A 275 14.96 -5.86 -15.30
C ALA A 275 16.22 -6.15 -16.11
N GLU A 276 16.89 -5.12 -16.64
CA GLU A 276 18.17 -5.27 -17.34
C GLU A 276 19.27 -5.80 -16.42
N ALA A 277 19.42 -5.22 -15.23
CA ALA A 277 20.38 -5.66 -14.23
C ALA A 277 20.10 -7.12 -13.79
N TYR A 278 18.84 -7.46 -13.60
CA TYR A 278 18.38 -8.79 -13.22
C TYR A 278 18.73 -9.84 -14.28
N GLU A 279 18.52 -9.54 -15.57
CA GLU A 279 18.92 -10.40 -16.68
C GLU A 279 20.44 -10.63 -16.71
N GLN A 280 21.25 -9.57 -16.45
CA GLN A 280 22.71 -9.71 -16.38
C GLN A 280 23.17 -10.56 -15.19
N LEU A 281 22.55 -10.37 -14.02
CA LEU A 281 22.85 -11.18 -12.82
C LEU A 281 22.54 -12.67 -13.06
N ASN A 282 21.41 -12.97 -13.71
CA ASN A 282 20.99 -14.34 -13.99
C ASN A 282 21.90 -15.10 -14.96
N LYS A 283 22.80 -14.44 -15.69
CA LYS A 283 23.79 -15.13 -16.54
C LYS A 283 24.79 -15.95 -15.70
N SER A 284 25.00 -15.58 -14.44
CA SER A 284 25.81 -16.36 -13.50
C SER A 284 24.94 -17.37 -12.74
N PRO A 285 25.21 -18.68 -12.82
CA PRO A 285 24.48 -19.68 -12.03
C PRO A 285 24.55 -19.43 -10.52
N VAL A 286 25.67 -18.86 -10.03
CA VAL A 286 25.84 -18.50 -8.62
C VAL A 286 24.87 -17.41 -8.22
N ASN A 287 24.79 -16.32 -8.99
CA ASN A 287 23.85 -15.22 -8.74
C ASN A 287 22.40 -15.68 -8.88
N ALA A 288 22.12 -16.48 -9.91
CA ALA A 288 20.77 -17.03 -10.13
C ALA A 288 20.29 -17.87 -8.94
N LYS A 289 21.19 -18.71 -8.36
CA LYS A 289 20.88 -19.47 -7.14
C LYS A 289 20.62 -18.56 -5.96
N ALA A 290 21.48 -17.56 -5.70
CA ALA A 290 21.31 -16.62 -4.60
C ALA A 290 20.00 -15.84 -4.71
N MET A 291 19.71 -15.25 -5.89
CA MET A 291 18.46 -14.52 -6.14
C MET A 291 17.24 -15.40 -5.96
N LYS A 292 17.25 -16.64 -6.49
CA LYS A 292 16.15 -17.59 -6.32
C LYS A 292 15.93 -17.92 -4.84
N THR A 293 16.98 -18.03 -4.03
CA THR A 293 16.87 -18.24 -2.58
C THR A 293 16.21 -17.03 -1.90
N ILE A 294 16.63 -15.80 -2.23
CA ILE A 294 16.00 -14.60 -1.67
C ILE A 294 14.51 -14.53 -2.08
N GLN A 295 14.21 -14.77 -3.34
CA GLN A 295 12.83 -14.73 -3.87
C GLN A 295 11.93 -15.79 -3.22
N GLY A 296 12.48 -16.96 -2.94
CA GLY A 296 11.77 -18.08 -2.33
C GLY A 296 11.53 -17.96 -0.82
N ALA A 297 12.22 -17.05 -0.12
CA ALA A 297 12.06 -16.88 1.32
C ALA A 297 10.63 -16.47 1.73
N LEU A 298 10.20 -16.82 2.94
CA LEU A 298 8.92 -16.34 3.51
C LEU A 298 8.89 -14.82 3.59
N PHE A 299 9.96 -14.23 4.12
CA PHE A 299 10.19 -12.79 4.27
C PHE A 299 11.69 -12.51 4.38
N THR A 300 12.07 -11.24 4.35
CA THR A 300 13.44 -10.83 4.67
C THR A 300 13.48 -10.06 5.99
N VAL A 301 14.64 -10.08 6.64
CA VAL A 301 14.94 -9.33 7.87
C VAL A 301 16.16 -8.48 7.60
N SER A 302 16.00 -7.16 7.61
CA SER A 302 17.09 -6.20 7.44
C SER A 302 17.59 -5.75 8.80
N LEU A 303 18.79 -6.18 9.18
CA LEU A 303 19.50 -5.69 10.35
C LEU A 303 20.26 -4.43 9.95
N ASP A 304 19.70 -3.28 10.25
CA ASP A 304 20.21 -1.99 9.81
C ASP A 304 21.37 -1.48 10.65
N GLU A 305 22.18 -0.64 10.06
CA GLU A 305 23.14 0.19 10.78
C GLU A 305 22.44 1.38 11.42
N CYS A 306 22.92 1.77 12.61
CA CYS A 306 22.37 2.90 13.35
C CYS A 306 22.68 4.21 12.62
N VAL A 307 21.65 5.03 12.45
CA VAL A 307 21.77 6.41 11.94
C VAL A 307 21.42 7.36 13.07
N ALA A 308 22.30 8.31 13.33
CA ALA A 308 22.01 9.36 14.31
C ALA A 308 20.85 10.23 13.81
N VAL A 309 19.82 10.39 14.63
CA VAL A 309 18.61 11.16 14.33
C VAL A 309 18.31 12.14 15.46
N GLU A 310 17.99 13.37 15.10
CA GLU A 310 17.51 14.35 16.06
C GLU A 310 16.19 13.89 16.69
N PRO A 311 16.04 13.98 18.04
CA PRO A 311 14.85 13.48 18.74
C PRO A 311 13.51 13.97 18.18
N LYS A 312 13.45 15.23 17.72
CA LYS A 312 12.24 15.81 17.12
C LYS A 312 11.87 15.20 15.76
N GLN A 313 12.81 14.59 15.08
CA GLN A 313 12.64 13.97 13.76
C GLN A 313 12.52 12.45 13.85
N GLN A 314 12.73 11.85 15.01
CA GLN A 314 12.80 10.40 15.18
C GLN A 314 11.61 9.65 14.57
N THR A 315 10.38 10.13 14.79
CA THR A 315 9.17 9.49 14.25
C THR A 315 9.11 9.58 12.71
N THR A 316 9.54 10.71 12.15
CA THR A 316 9.59 10.90 10.68
C THR A 316 10.71 10.08 10.05
N GLU A 317 11.90 10.07 10.66
CA GLU A 317 13.03 9.29 10.16
C GLU A 317 12.78 7.78 10.27
N LEU A 318 12.07 7.32 11.30
CA LEU A 318 11.62 5.94 11.41
C LEU A 318 10.88 5.51 10.14
N ILE A 319 9.82 6.21 9.77
CA ILE A 319 9.02 5.82 8.59
C ILE A 319 9.78 6.00 7.27
N LEU A 320 10.61 7.03 7.14
CA LEU A 320 11.45 7.22 5.96
C LEU A 320 12.49 6.10 5.80
N SER A 321 13.11 5.64 6.90
CA SER A 321 14.05 4.51 6.88
C SER A 321 13.40 3.21 6.40
N LEU A 322 12.12 2.99 6.75
CA LEU A 322 11.35 1.85 6.25
C LEU A 322 11.07 1.98 4.75
N ILE A 323 10.66 3.15 4.28
CA ILE A 323 10.25 3.36 2.89
C ILE A 323 11.43 3.26 1.90
N HIS A 324 12.63 3.78 2.26
CA HIS A 324 13.74 3.91 1.30
C HIS A 324 15.14 3.66 1.88
N GLY A 325 15.27 3.28 3.14
CA GLY A 325 16.56 2.92 3.74
C GLY A 325 17.58 4.06 3.88
N GLY A 326 17.18 5.33 3.73
CA GLY A 326 18.07 6.49 3.91
C GLY A 326 19.03 6.78 2.74
N GLY A 327 18.98 6.05 1.64
CA GLY A 327 19.83 6.23 0.47
C GLY A 327 20.99 5.25 0.34
N SER A 328 21.79 5.43 -0.71
CA SER A 328 22.81 4.45 -1.14
C SER A 328 23.98 4.30 -0.16
N THR A 329 24.24 5.30 0.65
CA THR A 329 25.32 5.31 1.65
C THR A 329 24.86 4.95 3.05
N VAL A 330 23.58 4.59 3.21
CA VAL A 330 22.98 4.19 4.49
C VAL A 330 22.49 2.74 4.37
N ASN A 331 21.19 2.50 4.41
CA ASN A 331 20.63 1.14 4.47
C ASN A 331 19.86 0.74 3.20
N ALA A 332 19.80 1.56 2.13
CA ALA A 332 19.06 1.21 0.91
C ALA A 332 19.61 -0.05 0.22
N GLY A 333 20.91 -0.32 0.34
CA GLY A 333 21.53 -1.58 -0.13
C GLY A 333 21.21 -2.80 0.73
N ASN A 334 20.81 -2.57 1.98
CA ASN A 334 20.45 -3.61 2.97
C ASN A 334 18.96 -3.98 2.88
N ARG A 335 18.40 -3.98 1.68
CA ARG A 335 16.99 -4.27 1.34
C ARG A 335 16.90 -5.23 0.16
N TRP A 336 15.73 -5.83 -0.01
CA TRP A 336 15.30 -6.47 -1.25
C TRP A 336 13.86 -6.01 -1.53
N MET A 337 13.71 -4.85 -2.18
CA MET A 337 12.44 -4.11 -2.28
C MET A 337 11.32 -4.89 -2.97
N ASP A 338 11.66 -5.88 -3.79
CA ASP A 338 10.70 -6.77 -4.46
C ASP A 338 10.10 -7.85 -3.53
N LYS A 339 10.65 -8.03 -2.33
CA LYS A 339 10.11 -9.00 -1.35
C LYS A 339 8.88 -8.40 -0.66
N THR A 340 7.79 -9.17 -0.63
CA THR A 340 6.51 -8.64 -0.10
C THR A 340 6.63 -8.17 1.34
N ILE A 341 7.28 -8.94 2.22
CA ILE A 341 7.50 -8.54 3.61
C ILE A 341 8.99 -8.44 3.89
N GLN A 342 9.41 -7.29 4.40
CA GLN A 342 10.74 -7.03 4.93
C GLN A 342 10.59 -6.48 6.34
N LEU A 343 10.97 -7.25 7.35
CA LEU A 343 11.16 -6.75 8.71
C LEU A 343 12.44 -5.93 8.74
N VAL A 344 12.36 -4.70 9.18
CA VAL A 344 13.50 -3.80 9.33
C VAL A 344 13.68 -3.52 10.81
N VAL A 345 14.86 -3.77 11.34
CA VAL A 345 15.18 -3.51 12.74
C VAL A 345 16.48 -2.70 12.83
N ASN A 346 16.40 -1.58 13.53
CA ASN A 346 17.54 -0.69 13.74
C ASN A 346 17.91 -0.65 15.22
N PRO A 347 19.20 -0.67 15.58
CA PRO A 347 19.64 -0.65 16.98
C PRO A 347 19.16 0.54 17.81
N ASN A 348 18.74 1.64 17.16
CA ASN A 348 18.16 2.80 17.86
C ASN A 348 16.69 2.62 18.30
N GLY A 349 16.11 1.42 18.15
CA GLY A 349 14.72 1.11 18.50
C GLY A 349 13.71 1.34 17.39
N ASN A 350 14.14 1.72 16.20
CA ASN A 350 13.29 1.83 15.03
C ASN A 350 13.02 0.44 14.44
N VAL A 351 11.76 0.00 14.50
CA VAL A 351 11.31 -1.30 13.99
C VAL A 351 10.09 -1.10 13.10
N GLY A 352 10.01 -1.86 12.02
CA GLY A 352 8.83 -1.84 11.15
C GLY A 352 8.92 -2.79 9.98
N PHE A 353 7.89 -2.73 9.16
CA PHE A 353 7.87 -3.41 7.87
C PHE A 353 8.01 -2.41 6.73
N THR A 354 8.79 -2.80 5.74
CA THR A 354 8.64 -2.35 4.35
C THR A 354 7.90 -3.44 3.62
N TYR A 355 6.84 -3.13 2.88
CA TYR A 355 6.15 -4.17 2.14
C TYR A 355 5.88 -3.78 0.68
N GLU A 356 6.07 -4.74 -0.22
CA GLU A 356 5.72 -4.60 -1.62
C GLU A 356 4.21 -4.85 -1.78
N HIS A 357 3.48 -3.86 -2.29
CA HIS A 357 2.01 -3.75 -2.16
C HIS A 357 1.23 -4.59 -3.18
N SER A 358 1.87 -5.14 -4.21
CA SER A 358 1.13 -5.80 -5.29
C SER A 358 0.30 -7.03 -4.85
N PRO A 359 0.74 -7.90 -3.88
CA PRO A 359 -0.07 -9.07 -3.50
C PRO A 359 -1.16 -8.79 -2.48
N ALA A 360 -1.02 -7.74 -1.64
CA ALA A 360 -1.95 -7.49 -0.54
C ALA A 360 -2.08 -6.01 -0.19
N GLU A 361 -3.21 -5.64 0.42
CA GLU A 361 -3.46 -4.33 1.00
C GLU A 361 -2.79 -4.17 2.39
N GLY A 362 -2.81 -2.95 2.96
CA GLY A 362 -2.17 -2.68 4.25
C GLY A 362 -2.80 -3.36 5.46
N GLN A 363 -4.09 -3.71 5.41
CA GLN A 363 -4.79 -4.28 6.57
C GLN A 363 -4.26 -5.67 6.98
N PRO A 364 -3.96 -6.62 6.08
CA PRO A 364 -3.27 -7.87 6.45
C PRO A 364 -1.93 -7.64 7.15
N ILE A 365 -1.17 -6.64 6.73
CA ILE A 365 0.14 -6.30 7.32
C ILE A 365 -0.05 -5.71 8.73
N ALA A 366 -1.03 -4.81 8.89
CA ALA A 366 -1.37 -4.24 10.19
C ALA A 366 -1.81 -5.33 11.18
N MET A 367 -2.65 -6.29 10.74
CA MET A 367 -3.11 -7.39 11.58
C MET A 367 -1.95 -8.33 11.99
N MET A 368 -1.02 -8.58 11.08
CA MET A 368 0.19 -9.37 11.37
C MET A 368 1.04 -8.67 12.44
N MET A 369 1.28 -7.37 12.30
CA MET A 369 2.01 -6.57 13.29
C MET A 369 1.27 -6.57 14.63
N ASP A 370 -0.03 -6.28 14.65
CA ASP A 370 -0.84 -6.26 15.87
C ASP A 370 -0.84 -7.63 16.58
N TYR A 371 -0.88 -8.74 15.81
CA TYR A 371 -0.79 -10.10 16.36
C TYR A 371 0.53 -10.31 17.11
N VAL A 372 1.65 -10.01 16.46
CA VAL A 372 2.99 -10.19 17.05
C VAL A 372 3.15 -9.32 18.29
N VAL A 373 2.84 -8.02 18.18
CA VAL A 373 2.95 -7.07 19.30
C VAL A 373 2.06 -7.49 20.47
N LYS A 374 0.82 -7.90 20.19
CA LYS A 374 -0.09 -8.39 21.24
C LYS A 374 0.49 -9.58 21.99
N LYS A 375 1.01 -10.57 21.27
CA LYS A 375 1.61 -11.78 21.85
C LYS A 375 2.80 -11.45 22.74
N MET A 376 3.68 -10.55 22.29
CA MET A 376 4.84 -10.10 23.05
C MET A 376 4.46 -9.31 24.31
N LEU A 377 3.34 -8.58 24.29
CA LEU A 377 2.85 -7.83 25.46
C LEU A 377 2.10 -8.72 26.45
N ASP A 378 1.35 -9.71 25.95
CA ASP A 378 0.57 -10.63 26.80
C ASP A 378 1.47 -11.65 27.52
N ASP A 379 2.60 -12.01 26.93
CA ASP A 379 3.50 -13.04 27.46
C ASP A 379 4.98 -12.58 27.35
N PRO A 380 5.62 -12.22 28.49
CA PRO A 380 7.04 -11.85 28.51
C PRO A 380 8.00 -12.98 28.08
N ASP A 381 7.53 -14.23 28.13
CA ASP A 381 8.29 -15.43 27.71
C ASP A 381 7.93 -15.87 26.28
N TYR A 382 7.17 -15.03 25.56
CA TYR A 382 6.79 -15.32 24.17
C TYR A 382 8.00 -15.60 23.29
N GLY A 383 7.94 -16.69 22.59
CA GLY A 383 9.03 -17.19 21.72
C GLY A 383 9.96 -18.21 22.41
N LYS A 384 9.97 -18.30 23.74
CA LYS A 384 10.77 -19.33 24.45
C LYS A 384 10.20 -20.73 24.33
N CYS A 385 8.89 -20.84 24.04
CA CYS A 385 8.20 -22.13 23.87
C CYS A 385 8.35 -22.72 22.47
N GLY A 386 9.07 -22.07 21.56
CA GLY A 386 9.41 -22.61 20.24
C GLY A 386 10.38 -23.79 20.34
N SER A 387 10.61 -24.48 19.22
CA SER A 387 11.53 -25.61 19.17
C SER A 387 13.01 -25.17 19.29
N ASP A 388 13.75 -25.82 20.16
CA ASP A 388 15.21 -25.66 20.24
C ASP A 388 15.97 -26.63 19.28
N ASN A 389 15.26 -27.48 18.55
CA ASN A 389 15.82 -28.46 17.62
C ASN A 389 16.16 -27.80 16.27
N CYS A 390 17.24 -27.02 16.22
CA CYS A 390 17.68 -26.41 14.98
C CYS A 390 18.35 -27.43 14.06
N VAL A 391 17.88 -27.50 12.82
CA VAL A 391 18.35 -28.45 11.80
C VAL A 391 19.48 -27.92 10.93
N CYS A 392 19.75 -26.62 10.95
CA CYS A 392 20.80 -26.02 10.13
C CYS A 392 21.26 -24.65 10.65
N ASP A 393 22.57 -24.39 10.50
CA ASP A 393 23.14 -23.07 10.70
C ASP A 393 22.74 -22.10 9.57
N PRO A 394 22.80 -20.78 9.79
CA PRO A 394 22.56 -19.80 8.75
C PRO A 394 23.54 -19.96 7.58
N GLU A 395 23.02 -20.06 6.35
CA GLU A 395 23.82 -20.20 5.12
C GLU A 395 24.05 -18.84 4.49
N LYS A 396 25.32 -18.37 4.42
CA LYS A 396 25.66 -17.16 3.67
C LYS A 396 25.47 -17.39 2.17
N LEU A 397 24.63 -16.59 1.54
CA LEU A 397 24.40 -16.65 0.10
C LEU A 397 25.60 -16.05 -0.65
N LYS A 398 26.12 -16.81 -1.61
CA LYS A 398 27.25 -16.39 -2.43
C LYS A 398 26.77 -15.71 -3.70
N PHE A 399 27.37 -14.57 -4.01
CA PHE A 399 27.28 -13.94 -5.32
C PHE A 399 28.61 -14.07 -6.03
N ALA A 400 28.58 -14.16 -7.37
CA ALA A 400 29.78 -14.15 -8.18
C ALA A 400 30.43 -12.75 -8.12
N GLU A 401 31.69 -12.67 -8.57
CA GLU A 401 32.38 -11.39 -8.72
C GLU A 401 31.53 -10.42 -9.58
N LEU A 402 31.57 -9.15 -9.18
CA LEU A 402 30.81 -8.11 -9.83
C LEU A 402 31.35 -7.86 -11.24
N ASN A 403 30.54 -8.09 -12.26
CA ASN A 403 30.91 -7.77 -13.63
C ASN A 403 30.64 -6.29 -13.96
N PRO A 404 31.38 -5.67 -14.90
CA PRO A 404 31.28 -4.24 -15.20
C PRO A 404 29.86 -3.79 -15.62
N CYS A 405 29.08 -4.67 -16.22
CA CYS A 405 27.71 -4.33 -16.64
C CYS A 405 26.79 -4.19 -15.43
N VAL A 406 26.85 -5.09 -14.46
CA VAL A 406 26.09 -5.02 -13.21
C VAL A 406 26.58 -3.84 -12.35
N GLU A 407 27.88 -3.58 -12.33
CA GLU A 407 28.46 -2.43 -11.63
C GLU A 407 27.89 -1.10 -12.16
N GLN A 408 27.74 -0.96 -13.47
CA GLN A 408 27.15 0.20 -14.09
C GLN A 408 25.67 0.39 -13.69
N TRP A 409 24.88 -0.69 -13.67
CA TRP A 409 23.50 -0.63 -13.21
C TRP A 409 23.41 -0.28 -11.73
N MET A 410 24.32 -0.82 -10.92
CA MET A 410 24.41 -0.46 -9.50
C MET A 410 24.76 1.02 -9.29
N PHE A 411 25.62 1.59 -10.11
CA PHE A 411 25.91 3.03 -10.10
C PHE A 411 24.66 3.86 -10.40
N TYR A 412 23.87 3.46 -11.40
CA TYR A 412 22.60 4.16 -11.72
C TYR A 412 21.59 4.03 -10.58
N ALA A 413 21.42 2.83 -10.03
CA ALA A 413 20.50 2.58 -8.92
C ALA A 413 20.85 3.44 -7.69
N LYS A 414 22.13 3.51 -7.31
CA LYS A 414 22.61 4.39 -6.23
C LYS A 414 22.23 5.84 -6.48
N ARG A 415 22.55 6.38 -7.66
CA ARG A 415 22.24 7.76 -8.02
C ARG A 415 20.72 8.02 -8.01
N ASN A 416 19.93 7.10 -8.52
CA ASN A 416 18.49 7.26 -8.65
C ASN A 416 17.80 7.19 -7.29
N VAL A 417 18.17 6.26 -6.41
CA VAL A 417 17.63 6.21 -5.05
C VAL A 417 18.03 7.43 -4.22
N ASP A 418 19.25 7.92 -4.34
CA ASP A 418 19.69 9.15 -3.65
C ASP A 418 18.90 10.38 -4.12
N ALA A 419 18.60 10.47 -5.41
CA ALA A 419 17.74 11.51 -5.95
C ALA A 419 16.29 11.40 -5.41
N LEU A 420 15.77 10.19 -5.31
CA LEU A 420 14.43 9.91 -4.78
C LEU A 420 14.35 10.27 -3.29
N VAL A 421 15.32 9.84 -2.48
CA VAL A 421 15.42 10.17 -1.04
C VAL A 421 15.50 11.67 -0.81
N LYS A 422 16.32 12.38 -1.58
CA LYS A 422 16.42 13.84 -1.48
C LYS A 422 15.14 14.56 -1.87
N ASN A 423 14.34 13.97 -2.76
CA ASN A 423 13.11 14.59 -3.25
C ASN A 423 11.89 14.30 -2.37
N LEU A 424 11.83 13.15 -1.71
CA LEU A 424 10.75 12.83 -0.78
C LEU A 424 10.92 13.65 0.51
N GLN A 425 9.86 14.29 0.94
CA GLN A 425 9.78 14.88 2.27
C GLN A 425 8.52 14.38 2.98
N MET A 426 8.62 14.22 4.29
CA MET A 426 7.53 13.71 5.11
C MET A 426 7.51 14.44 6.45
N TYR A 427 6.32 14.51 7.04
CA TYR A 427 6.11 14.93 8.41
C TYR A 427 5.05 14.07 9.07
N VAL A 428 5.31 13.61 10.29
CA VAL A 428 4.35 12.83 11.08
C VAL A 428 3.68 13.74 12.10
N LEU A 429 2.41 14.03 11.87
CA LEU A 429 1.56 14.79 12.77
C LEU A 429 0.94 13.85 13.83
N LYS A 430 1.23 14.09 15.11
CA LYS A 430 0.54 13.47 16.26
C LYS A 430 -0.40 14.49 16.89
N PHE A 431 -1.65 14.53 16.41
CA PHE A 431 -2.68 15.41 16.94
C PHE A 431 -3.27 14.82 18.22
N LYS A 432 -2.99 15.46 19.37
CA LYS A 432 -3.29 14.93 20.72
C LYS A 432 -4.47 15.63 21.42
N CYS A 433 -5.13 16.61 20.77
CA CYS A 433 -6.22 17.36 21.43
C CYS A 433 -7.50 16.54 21.58
N TYR A 434 -7.76 15.61 20.69
CA TYR A 434 -8.85 14.64 20.70
C TYR A 434 -8.66 13.58 19.62
N GLY A 435 -9.41 12.49 19.71
CA GLY A 435 -9.44 11.41 18.73
C GLY A 435 -10.87 11.04 18.33
N LYS A 436 -11.05 9.78 17.90
CA LYS A 436 -12.36 9.28 17.46
C LYS A 436 -13.42 9.29 18.55
N GLY A 437 -13.04 9.29 19.83
CA GLY A 437 -13.96 9.39 20.98
C GLY A 437 -14.80 10.68 20.92
N PHE A 438 -14.15 11.84 20.80
CA PHE A 438 -14.85 13.13 20.63
C PHE A 438 -15.73 13.15 19.38
N ILE A 439 -15.20 12.70 18.22
CA ILE A 439 -15.93 12.73 16.96
C ILE A 439 -17.22 11.91 17.03
N LYS A 440 -17.17 10.72 17.66
CA LYS A 440 -18.33 9.87 17.90
C LYS A 440 -19.36 10.51 18.86
N GLN A 441 -18.90 11.23 19.89
CA GLN A 441 -19.78 11.99 20.78
C GLN A 441 -20.58 13.06 20.02
N GLN A 442 -19.96 13.68 18.99
CA GLN A 442 -20.64 14.60 18.07
C GLN A 442 -21.55 13.92 17.05
N LYS A 443 -21.72 12.58 17.12
CA LYS A 443 -22.50 11.74 16.18
C LYS A 443 -22.05 11.87 14.73
N LEU A 444 -20.73 12.00 14.54
CA LEU A 444 -20.05 12.02 13.26
C LEU A 444 -19.21 10.76 13.06
N GLY A 445 -19.04 10.34 11.81
CA GLY A 445 -18.12 9.25 11.46
C GLY A 445 -16.68 9.73 11.54
N PRO A 446 -15.79 9.08 12.33
CA PRO A 446 -14.41 9.54 12.50
C PRO A 446 -13.62 9.62 11.19
N ASP A 447 -13.73 8.62 10.34
CA ASP A 447 -13.10 8.59 9.04
C ASP A 447 -13.56 9.76 8.17
N SER A 448 -14.85 9.91 7.95
CA SER A 448 -15.41 11.02 7.17
C SER A 448 -15.06 12.40 7.73
N PHE A 449 -14.98 12.52 9.05
CA PHE A 449 -14.55 13.77 9.69
C PHE A 449 -13.10 14.12 9.35
N VAL A 450 -12.18 13.14 9.41
CA VAL A 450 -10.78 13.34 9.01
C VAL A 450 -10.68 13.70 7.53
N GLN A 451 -11.43 13.04 6.66
CA GLN A 451 -11.44 13.31 5.22
C GLN A 451 -11.92 14.73 4.89
N ILE A 452 -12.95 15.22 5.60
CA ILE A 452 -13.44 16.60 5.43
C ILE A 452 -12.42 17.61 6.00
N ALA A 453 -11.71 17.29 7.09
CA ALA A 453 -10.65 18.14 7.61
C ALA A 453 -9.47 18.25 6.61
N LEU A 454 -9.09 17.16 5.95
CA LEU A 454 -8.08 17.15 4.88
C LEU A 454 -8.49 18.06 3.70
N GLN A 455 -9.75 18.00 3.26
CA GLN A 455 -10.28 18.89 2.22
C GLN A 455 -10.25 20.36 2.65
N LEU A 456 -10.64 20.66 3.88
CA LEU A 456 -10.58 22.01 4.43
C LEU A 456 -9.14 22.55 4.50
N ALA A 457 -8.21 21.75 5.00
CA ALA A 457 -6.80 22.12 5.08
C ALA A 457 -6.20 22.40 3.70
N PHE A 458 -6.48 21.53 2.72
CA PHE A 458 -6.04 21.71 1.34
C PHE A 458 -6.62 22.99 0.72
N TYR A 459 -7.93 23.21 0.87
CA TYR A 459 -8.58 24.40 0.35
C TYR A 459 -8.03 25.69 0.97
N ARG A 460 -7.75 25.70 2.27
CA ARG A 460 -7.13 26.85 2.96
C ARG A 460 -5.77 27.22 2.39
N MET A 461 -4.96 26.22 2.03
CA MET A 461 -3.63 26.45 1.47
C MET A 461 -3.65 26.82 -0.02
N HIS A 462 -4.44 26.10 -0.81
CA HIS A 462 -4.36 26.19 -2.28
C HIS A 462 -5.51 26.97 -2.92
N LYS A 463 -6.56 27.31 -2.17
CA LYS A 463 -7.75 28.05 -2.63
C LYS A 463 -8.52 27.39 -3.77
N VAL A 464 -8.27 26.13 -4.01
CA VAL A 464 -8.96 25.27 -4.98
C VAL A 464 -9.30 23.92 -4.34
N PRO A 465 -10.39 23.25 -4.76
CA PRO A 465 -10.65 21.88 -4.34
C PRO A 465 -9.61 20.92 -4.95
N ALA A 466 -9.35 19.80 -4.28
CA ALA A 466 -8.48 18.75 -4.79
C ALA A 466 -9.27 17.50 -5.16
N ALA A 467 -8.99 16.92 -6.31
CA ALA A 467 -9.32 15.52 -6.52
C ALA A 467 -8.59 14.69 -5.47
N GLN A 468 -9.35 13.87 -4.74
CA GLN A 468 -8.82 13.08 -3.63
C GLN A 468 -9.15 11.61 -3.81
N TYR A 469 -8.13 10.79 -3.65
CA TYR A 469 -8.22 9.34 -3.57
C TYR A 469 -8.27 8.90 -2.11
N GLU A 470 -9.23 8.04 -1.79
CA GLU A 470 -9.27 7.29 -0.56
C GLU A 470 -9.58 5.83 -0.88
N SER A 471 -8.94 4.89 -0.18
CA SER A 471 -9.12 3.46 -0.45
C SER A 471 -10.35 2.89 0.24
N ALA A 472 -11.28 2.32 -0.53
CA ALA A 472 -12.32 1.43 -0.03
C ALA A 472 -11.96 -0.03 -0.33
N HIS A 473 -11.95 -0.91 0.67
CA HIS A 473 -11.68 -2.32 0.42
C HIS A 473 -12.88 -3.01 -0.27
N LEU A 474 -12.56 -3.91 -1.21
CA LEU A 474 -13.55 -4.72 -1.93
C LEU A 474 -13.58 -6.18 -1.44
N ARG A 475 -13.16 -6.43 -0.20
CA ARG A 475 -13.03 -7.78 0.36
C ARG A 475 -14.34 -8.56 0.52
N ILE A 476 -15.50 -7.95 0.27
CA ILE A 476 -16.77 -8.69 0.14
C ILE A 476 -16.81 -9.58 -1.12
N PHE A 477 -15.91 -9.32 -2.09
CA PHE A 477 -15.76 -10.09 -3.32
C PHE A 477 -14.52 -10.97 -3.25
N GLU A 478 -14.56 -12.11 -3.94
CA GLU A 478 -13.42 -13.02 -4.05
C GLU A 478 -12.21 -12.30 -4.69
N ASN A 479 -11.04 -12.36 -4.05
CA ASN A 479 -9.82 -11.63 -4.44
C ASN A 479 -10.02 -10.11 -4.57
N GLY A 480 -11.00 -9.55 -3.85
CA GLY A 480 -11.30 -8.12 -3.90
C GLY A 480 -10.16 -7.27 -3.36
N ARG A 481 -9.76 -6.23 -4.12
CA ARG A 481 -8.73 -5.27 -3.76
C ARG A 481 -9.36 -3.98 -3.26
N THR A 482 -9.35 -2.94 -4.05
CA THR A 482 -9.85 -1.62 -3.66
C THR A 482 -10.73 -0.97 -4.73
N GLU A 483 -11.63 -0.10 -4.27
CA GLU A 483 -12.31 0.93 -5.05
C GLU A 483 -11.89 2.30 -4.52
N THR A 484 -12.11 3.36 -5.28
CA THR A 484 -11.82 4.73 -4.86
C THR A 484 -13.05 5.36 -4.20
N ILE A 485 -12.87 5.87 -2.99
CA ILE A 485 -13.79 6.86 -2.41
C ILE A 485 -13.31 8.23 -2.90
N ARG A 486 -14.14 8.91 -3.71
CA ARG A 486 -13.88 10.27 -4.18
C ARG A 486 -14.37 11.26 -3.13
N SER A 487 -13.49 11.62 -2.19
CA SER A 487 -13.83 12.39 -0.99
C SER A 487 -14.13 13.87 -1.27
N CYS A 488 -13.72 14.40 -2.46
CA CYS A 488 -14.09 15.73 -2.89
C CYS A 488 -15.52 15.73 -3.46
N SER A 489 -16.43 16.43 -2.81
CA SER A 489 -17.83 16.58 -3.21
C SER A 489 -18.26 18.06 -3.22
N ASN A 490 -19.41 18.35 -3.83
CA ASN A 490 -19.98 19.70 -3.77
C ASN A 490 -20.20 20.16 -2.31
N GLU A 491 -20.57 19.23 -1.42
CA GLU A 491 -20.81 19.50 0.00
C GLU A 491 -19.49 19.80 0.74
N SER A 492 -18.41 19.05 0.45
CA SER A 492 -17.09 19.30 1.06
C SER A 492 -16.53 20.66 0.63
N VAL A 493 -16.74 21.06 -0.64
CA VAL A 493 -16.31 22.37 -1.15
C VAL A 493 -17.15 23.48 -0.52
N LYS A 494 -18.47 23.33 -0.43
CA LYS A 494 -19.36 24.30 0.26
C LYS A 494 -18.95 24.48 1.72
N PHE A 495 -18.66 23.39 2.42
CA PHE A 495 -18.17 23.46 3.79
C PHE A 495 -16.83 24.18 3.88
N SER A 496 -15.85 23.84 3.03
CA SER A 496 -14.51 24.46 3.05
C SER A 496 -14.57 25.97 2.81
N ILE A 497 -15.44 26.42 1.91
CA ILE A 497 -15.67 27.85 1.68
C ILE A 497 -16.43 28.48 2.84
N GLY A 498 -17.47 27.81 3.33
CA GLY A 498 -18.36 28.32 4.38
C GLY A 498 -17.70 28.41 5.75
N MET A 499 -16.72 27.52 6.03
CA MET A 499 -16.05 27.49 7.34
C MET A 499 -15.33 28.81 7.66
N ASP A 500 -14.70 29.41 6.66
CA ASP A 500 -13.96 30.67 6.80
C ASP A 500 -14.76 31.91 6.36
N ASN A 501 -16.07 31.76 6.07
CA ASN A 501 -16.93 32.88 5.69
C ASN A 501 -17.54 33.54 6.94
N GLU A 502 -17.03 34.71 7.30
CA GLU A 502 -17.47 35.48 8.49
C GLU A 502 -18.96 35.88 8.48
N LYS A 503 -19.60 35.89 7.29
CA LYS A 503 -21.02 36.20 7.15
C LYS A 503 -21.97 35.07 7.55
N LEU A 504 -21.44 33.83 7.73
CA LEU A 504 -22.22 32.68 8.15
C LEU A 504 -22.16 32.52 9.67
N ASP A 505 -23.30 32.23 10.27
CA ASP A 505 -23.36 31.84 11.68
C ASP A 505 -22.87 30.40 11.92
N ASN A 506 -22.59 30.07 13.16
CA ASN A 506 -22.09 28.75 13.54
C ASN A 506 -23.09 27.63 13.25
N ALA A 507 -24.39 27.87 13.37
CA ALA A 507 -25.41 26.88 13.07
C ALA A 507 -25.38 26.49 11.57
N THR A 508 -25.23 27.47 10.68
CA THR A 508 -25.08 27.26 9.24
C THR A 508 -23.77 26.49 8.93
N ARG A 509 -22.64 26.87 9.54
CA ARG A 509 -21.35 26.17 9.35
C ARG A 509 -21.41 24.71 9.83
N ILE A 510 -22.06 24.44 10.98
CA ILE A 510 -22.29 23.08 11.49
C ILE A 510 -23.15 22.27 10.53
N LYS A 511 -24.21 22.88 9.97
CA LYS A 511 -25.04 22.23 8.97
C LYS A 511 -24.22 21.82 7.75
N LEU A 512 -23.40 22.71 7.19
CA LEU A 512 -22.52 22.42 6.06
C LEU A 512 -21.52 21.29 6.39
N LEU A 513 -20.92 21.28 7.59
CA LEU A 513 -20.04 20.20 8.04
C LEU A 513 -20.76 18.85 8.05
N ARG A 514 -21.97 18.80 8.62
CA ARG A 514 -22.75 17.56 8.70
C ARG A 514 -23.19 17.07 7.32
N GLU A 515 -23.56 17.97 6.42
CA GLU A 515 -23.87 17.65 5.03
C GLU A 515 -22.65 17.05 4.31
N ALA A 516 -21.47 17.65 4.46
CA ALA A 516 -20.21 17.15 3.88
C ALA A 516 -19.85 15.76 4.43
N VAL A 517 -19.90 15.56 5.75
CA VAL A 517 -19.66 14.25 6.37
C VAL A 517 -20.67 13.21 5.89
N ASN A 518 -21.94 13.55 5.78
CA ASN A 518 -22.98 12.64 5.31
C ASN A 518 -22.81 12.25 3.83
N SER A 519 -22.47 13.22 2.98
CA SER A 519 -22.16 12.99 1.55
C SER A 519 -20.99 12.00 1.41
N HIS A 520 -19.90 12.22 2.17
CA HIS A 520 -18.76 11.31 2.20
C HIS A 520 -19.17 9.89 2.64
N GLN A 521 -19.95 9.76 3.73
CA GLN A 521 -20.41 8.45 4.22
C GLN A 521 -21.29 7.71 3.20
N GLN A 522 -22.10 8.45 2.44
CA GLN A 522 -22.94 7.85 1.39
C GLN A 522 -22.07 7.28 0.27
N TYR A 523 -21.07 8.04 -0.19
CA TYR A 523 -20.15 7.56 -1.22
C TYR A 523 -19.32 6.38 -0.73
N THR A 524 -18.82 6.43 0.51
CA THR A 524 -18.06 5.33 1.14
C THR A 524 -18.86 4.02 1.13
N ARG A 525 -20.15 4.06 1.49
CA ARG A 525 -21.02 2.86 1.44
C ARG A 525 -21.14 2.28 0.04
N LEU A 526 -21.25 3.13 -0.98
CA LEU A 526 -21.30 2.69 -2.38
C LEU A 526 -19.96 2.08 -2.81
N ALA A 527 -18.83 2.74 -2.50
CA ALA A 527 -17.51 2.25 -2.84
C ALA A 527 -17.20 0.89 -2.20
N LEU A 528 -17.53 0.71 -0.92
CA LEU A 528 -17.39 -0.58 -0.21
C LEU A 528 -18.25 -1.71 -0.82
N GLN A 529 -19.30 -1.38 -1.54
CA GLN A 529 -20.13 -2.33 -2.29
C GLN A 529 -19.67 -2.53 -3.74
N GLY A 530 -18.51 -1.96 -4.12
CA GLY A 530 -18.00 -2.02 -5.49
C GLY A 530 -18.78 -1.11 -6.45
N ARG A 531 -19.52 -0.13 -5.95
CA ARG A 531 -20.36 0.80 -6.73
C ARG A 531 -19.72 2.18 -6.87
N GLY A 532 -18.40 2.29 -6.76
CA GLY A 532 -17.63 3.47 -7.14
C GLY A 532 -17.60 3.65 -8.66
N VAL A 533 -16.92 4.69 -9.13
CA VAL A 533 -16.84 4.98 -10.57
C VAL A 533 -15.52 4.53 -11.19
N ASP A 534 -14.44 4.49 -10.40
CA ASP A 534 -13.09 4.36 -10.93
C ASP A 534 -12.80 2.99 -11.52
N ARG A 535 -13.24 1.93 -10.85
CA ARG A 535 -12.95 0.55 -11.29
C ARG A 535 -13.78 0.17 -12.49
N HIS A 536 -15.05 0.59 -12.55
CA HIS A 536 -15.90 0.35 -13.72
C HIS A 536 -15.39 1.10 -14.95
N LEU A 537 -15.07 2.39 -14.83
CA LEU A 537 -14.50 3.18 -15.94
C LEU A 537 -13.15 2.61 -16.39
N LEU A 538 -12.31 2.12 -15.46
CA LEU A 538 -11.09 1.39 -15.81
C LEU A 538 -11.41 0.12 -16.59
N GLY A 539 -12.40 -0.67 -16.14
CA GLY A 539 -12.83 -1.90 -16.83
C GLY A 539 -13.24 -1.63 -18.28
N LEU A 540 -14.06 -0.61 -18.53
CA LEU A 540 -14.45 -0.21 -19.88
C LEU A 540 -13.24 0.19 -20.72
N LYS A 541 -12.31 0.96 -20.17
CA LYS A 541 -11.07 1.33 -20.86
C LYS A 541 -10.22 0.11 -21.24
N LEU A 542 -10.12 -0.86 -20.31
CA LEU A 542 -9.39 -2.10 -20.55
C LEU A 542 -10.07 -2.95 -21.63
N MET A 543 -11.41 -2.96 -21.71
CA MET A 543 -12.11 -3.63 -22.79
C MET A 543 -11.75 -3.06 -24.16
N ALA A 544 -11.60 -1.73 -24.28
CA ALA A 544 -11.10 -1.13 -25.52
C ALA A 544 -9.69 -1.64 -25.86
N GLN A 545 -8.79 -1.66 -24.89
CA GLN A 545 -7.40 -2.11 -25.09
C GLN A 545 -7.28 -3.60 -25.41
N GLU A 546 -7.97 -4.47 -24.65
CA GLU A 546 -7.94 -5.92 -24.80
C GLU A 546 -8.53 -6.38 -26.15
N ASN A 547 -9.46 -5.58 -26.71
CA ASN A 547 -10.08 -5.84 -28.01
C ASN A 547 -9.50 -5.01 -29.17
N ASN A 548 -8.36 -4.32 -28.95
CA ASN A 548 -7.70 -3.47 -29.95
C ASN A 548 -8.62 -2.39 -30.56
N LEU A 549 -9.54 -1.86 -29.76
CA LEU A 549 -10.42 -0.76 -30.13
C LEU A 549 -9.77 0.60 -29.80
N PRO A 550 -10.11 1.68 -30.51
CA PRO A 550 -9.68 3.01 -30.15
C PRO A 550 -10.11 3.38 -28.72
N ILE A 551 -9.25 4.08 -27.99
CA ILE A 551 -9.63 4.62 -26.68
C ILE A 551 -10.59 5.80 -26.90
N PRO A 552 -11.82 5.77 -26.35
CA PRO A 552 -12.80 6.83 -26.51
C PRO A 552 -12.32 8.19 -26.01
N GLU A 553 -12.79 9.27 -26.62
CA GLU A 553 -12.50 10.67 -26.26
C GLU A 553 -12.82 10.97 -24.79
N PHE A 554 -13.82 10.33 -24.23
CA PHE A 554 -14.19 10.42 -22.82
C PHE A 554 -12.96 10.31 -21.87
N TYR A 555 -12.01 9.41 -22.18
CA TYR A 555 -10.81 9.17 -21.36
C TYR A 555 -9.72 10.25 -21.50
N SER A 556 -9.88 11.20 -22.40
CA SER A 556 -9.03 12.39 -22.54
C SER A 556 -9.76 13.69 -22.19
N SER A 557 -11.04 13.61 -21.80
CA SER A 557 -11.84 14.77 -21.43
C SER A 557 -11.32 15.48 -20.17
N PRO A 558 -11.55 16.79 -20.06
CA PRO A 558 -11.09 17.56 -18.89
C PRO A 558 -11.61 17.02 -17.55
N GLY A 559 -12.88 16.60 -17.49
CA GLY A 559 -13.46 16.04 -16.27
C GLY A 559 -12.80 14.73 -15.86
N TYR A 560 -12.57 13.83 -16.82
CA TYR A 560 -11.91 12.57 -16.52
C TYR A 560 -10.46 12.78 -16.08
N THR A 561 -9.68 13.56 -16.82
CA THR A 561 -8.26 13.79 -16.52
C THR A 561 -8.06 14.53 -15.19
N LYS A 562 -8.81 15.61 -14.94
CA LYS A 562 -8.75 16.34 -13.66
C LYS A 562 -9.16 15.47 -12.47
N SER A 563 -10.17 14.61 -12.65
CA SER A 563 -10.66 13.76 -11.57
C SER A 563 -9.71 12.62 -11.18
N LEU A 564 -8.79 12.25 -12.06
CA LEU A 564 -7.73 11.26 -11.79
C LEU A 564 -6.42 11.90 -11.34
N HIS A 565 -6.29 13.22 -11.40
CA HIS A 565 -5.14 13.93 -10.88
C HIS A 565 -5.28 14.10 -9.35
N PHE A 566 -5.04 13.01 -8.63
CA PHE A 566 -5.23 12.93 -7.19
C PHE A 566 -4.14 13.72 -6.44
N ARG A 567 -4.37 15.02 -6.27
CA ARG A 567 -3.50 15.89 -5.45
C ARG A 567 -3.50 15.52 -3.96
N MET A 568 -4.48 14.75 -3.53
CA MET A 568 -4.45 14.07 -2.22
C MET A 568 -4.70 12.57 -2.42
N SER A 569 -3.74 11.75 -2.01
CA SER A 569 -3.86 10.29 -1.91
C SER A 569 -3.90 9.91 -0.45
N THR A 570 -5.00 9.29 -0.03
CA THR A 570 -5.24 9.02 1.39
C THR A 570 -5.56 7.56 1.65
N SER A 571 -5.20 7.07 2.84
CA SER A 571 -5.53 5.74 3.31
C SER A 571 -5.67 5.74 4.83
N GLN A 572 -6.66 5.03 5.33
CA GLN A 572 -6.78 4.70 6.74
C GLN A 572 -6.27 3.27 6.97
N VAL A 573 -5.25 3.13 7.81
CA VAL A 573 -4.79 1.82 8.28
C VAL A 573 -4.87 1.81 9.79
N ALA A 574 -5.85 1.08 10.31
CA ALA A 574 -6.07 0.96 11.75
C ALA A 574 -5.10 -0.04 12.34
N THR A 575 -4.41 0.37 13.40
CA THR A 575 -3.56 -0.46 14.27
C THR A 575 -4.04 -0.34 15.70
N LEU A 576 -3.82 -1.38 16.50
CA LEU A 576 -4.23 -1.41 17.92
C LEU A 576 -3.23 -0.66 18.82
N TYR A 577 -1.96 -0.58 18.40
CA TYR A 577 -0.85 -0.06 19.18
C TYR A 577 -0.34 1.28 18.63
N ASP A 578 0.68 1.86 19.26
CA ASP A 578 1.34 3.10 18.79
C ASP A 578 2.18 2.83 17.53
N ALA A 579 1.47 2.54 16.45
CA ALA A 579 2.01 2.24 15.13
C ALA A 579 1.25 3.04 14.07
N PHE A 580 1.90 3.25 12.92
CA PHE A 580 1.30 3.97 11.80
C PHE A 580 1.97 3.56 10.49
N MET A 581 1.35 3.93 9.39
CA MET A 581 1.86 3.67 8.04
C MET A 581 2.17 4.98 7.33
N GLY A 582 3.12 4.95 6.38
CA GLY A 582 3.42 6.07 5.49
C GLY A 582 3.81 5.58 4.10
N TYR A 583 3.62 6.43 3.10
CA TYR A 583 3.96 6.18 1.70
C TYR A 583 4.17 7.51 0.94
N GLY A 584 4.68 7.43 -0.30
CA GLY A 584 4.94 8.59 -1.14
C GLY A 584 3.70 9.12 -1.87
N PRO A 585 3.72 10.40 -2.31
CA PRO A 585 2.58 11.01 -3.01
C PRO A 585 2.41 10.45 -4.42
N ALA A 586 1.15 10.38 -4.85
CA ALA A 586 0.76 9.85 -6.16
C ALA A 586 1.05 10.82 -7.33
N THR A 587 1.12 12.13 -7.07
CA THR A 587 1.37 13.18 -8.06
C THR A 587 2.49 14.10 -7.60
N GLU A 588 3.15 14.78 -8.55
CA GLU A 588 4.27 15.69 -8.23
C GLU A 588 3.84 16.90 -7.40
N ASP A 589 2.60 17.37 -7.58
CA ASP A 589 1.99 18.54 -6.94
C ASP A 589 0.99 18.17 -5.83
N GLY A 590 1.10 16.94 -5.30
CA GLY A 590 0.16 16.39 -4.34
C GLY A 590 0.77 16.01 -3.00
N TYR A 591 -0.12 15.52 -2.14
CA TYR A 591 0.21 14.97 -0.82
C TYR A 591 -0.25 13.52 -0.73
N ALA A 592 0.51 12.69 0.00
CA ALA A 592 0.00 11.44 0.53
C ALA A 592 -0.25 11.60 2.04
N CYS A 593 -1.38 11.08 2.51
CA CYS A 593 -1.76 11.13 3.93
C CYS A 593 -2.27 9.76 4.37
N CYS A 594 -1.46 9.04 5.14
CA CYS A 594 -1.93 7.86 5.83
C CYS A 594 -2.27 8.20 7.28
N TYR A 595 -3.46 7.79 7.75
CA TYR A 595 -3.91 8.19 9.08
C TYR A 595 -4.50 7.02 9.87
N ASN A 596 -4.36 7.14 11.20
CA ASN A 596 -4.98 6.25 12.17
C ASN A 596 -5.63 7.08 13.29
N PRO A 597 -6.97 7.23 13.29
CA PRO A 597 -7.68 7.91 14.38
C PRO A 597 -7.87 6.93 15.54
N ARG A 598 -7.12 7.17 16.60
CA ARG A 598 -7.22 6.41 17.88
C ARG A 598 -8.27 7.04 18.78
N GLU A 599 -8.48 6.51 19.98
CA GLU A 599 -9.56 6.99 20.86
C GLU A 599 -9.38 8.46 21.23
N ASP A 600 -8.16 8.86 21.64
CA ASP A 600 -7.87 10.18 22.19
C ASP A 600 -6.93 11.02 21.32
N ASP A 601 -6.40 10.49 20.24
CA ASP A 601 -5.49 11.18 19.31
C ASP A 601 -5.68 10.74 17.86
N ILE A 602 -5.04 11.47 16.93
CA ILE A 602 -4.99 11.12 15.52
C ILE A 602 -3.54 11.23 15.06
N ILE A 603 -2.99 10.14 14.52
CA ILE A 603 -1.67 10.15 13.91
C ILE A 603 -1.79 10.17 12.38
N LEU A 604 -0.99 11.01 11.72
CA LEU A 604 -0.96 11.13 10.26
C LEU A 604 0.48 11.21 9.76
N ALA A 605 0.84 10.36 8.82
CA ALA A 605 2.06 10.50 8.04
C ALA A 605 1.72 11.25 6.74
N ILE A 606 2.31 12.42 6.55
CA ILE A 606 2.03 13.33 5.43
C ILE A 606 3.30 13.46 4.60
N SER A 607 3.25 13.16 3.32
CA SER A 607 4.39 13.28 2.41
C SER A 607 4.08 14.15 1.19
N SER A 608 5.13 14.74 0.62
CA SER A 608 5.09 15.47 -0.64
C SER A 608 6.45 15.42 -1.35
N TRP A 609 6.52 15.91 -2.59
CA TRP A 609 7.77 15.99 -3.33
C TRP A 609 8.41 17.38 -3.17
N ARG A 610 9.65 17.42 -2.69
CA ARG A 610 10.41 18.66 -2.45
C ARG A 610 10.62 19.51 -3.71
N LYS A 611 10.67 18.88 -4.88
CA LYS A 611 10.81 19.59 -6.17
C LYS A 611 9.62 20.50 -6.48
N ASN A 612 8.45 20.21 -5.94
CA ASN A 612 7.28 21.05 -6.11
C ASN A 612 7.23 22.09 -4.99
N MET A 613 7.32 23.38 -5.37
CA MET A 613 7.33 24.48 -4.41
C MET A 613 5.96 24.81 -3.83
N GLU A 614 4.87 24.25 -4.38
CA GLU A 614 3.50 24.47 -3.89
C GLU A 614 3.15 23.51 -2.74
N THR A 615 3.91 22.43 -2.56
CA THR A 615 3.64 21.42 -1.55
C THR A 615 4.71 21.37 -0.47
N ASP A 616 4.27 21.33 0.79
CA ASP A 616 5.12 21.25 1.97
C ASP A 616 4.36 20.46 3.06
N PRO A 617 4.84 19.29 3.50
CA PRO A 617 4.11 18.46 4.44
C PRO A 617 4.03 19.06 5.85
N LEU A 618 5.00 19.89 6.26
CA LEU A 618 4.97 20.57 7.55
C LEU A 618 3.90 21.68 7.56
N LYS A 619 3.83 22.47 6.49
CA LYS A 619 2.79 23.51 6.36
C LYS A 619 1.41 22.89 6.24
N PHE A 620 1.29 21.79 5.50
CA PHE A 620 0.01 21.06 5.38
C PHE A 620 -0.41 20.47 6.74
N ALA A 621 0.52 19.91 7.51
CA ALA A 621 0.26 19.41 8.86
C ALA A 621 -0.25 20.53 9.78
N ALA A 622 0.37 21.71 9.75
CA ALA A 622 -0.08 22.86 10.54
C ALA A 622 -1.49 23.35 10.12
N ALA A 623 -1.78 23.39 8.82
CA ALA A 623 -3.11 23.73 8.31
C ALA A 623 -4.17 22.70 8.72
N LEU A 624 -3.80 21.42 8.74
CA LEU A 624 -4.68 20.32 9.15
C LEU A 624 -4.95 20.32 10.66
N GLU A 625 -3.92 20.55 11.48
CA GLU A 625 -4.06 20.71 12.92
C GLU A 625 -5.01 21.88 13.26
N LYS A 626 -4.87 22.99 12.55
CA LYS A 626 -5.80 24.12 12.66
C LYS A 626 -7.21 23.74 12.21
N ALA A 627 -7.36 23.01 11.11
CA ALA A 627 -8.65 22.54 10.64
C ALA A 627 -9.35 21.65 11.68
N PHE A 628 -8.63 20.69 12.27
CA PHE A 628 -9.15 19.87 13.35
C PHE A 628 -9.60 20.69 14.56
N SER A 629 -8.77 21.66 14.99
CA SER A 629 -9.08 22.52 16.13
C SER A 629 -10.32 23.38 15.86
N ASP A 630 -10.38 24.04 14.71
CA ASP A 630 -11.50 24.89 14.32
C ASP A 630 -12.82 24.12 14.17
N MET A 631 -12.76 22.88 13.63
CA MET A 631 -13.94 22.01 13.51
C MET A 631 -14.44 21.55 14.89
N ARG A 632 -13.53 21.26 15.83
CA ARG A 632 -13.88 20.96 17.23
C ARG A 632 -14.57 22.17 17.87
N ASP A 633 -13.94 23.34 17.81
CA ASP A 633 -14.41 24.56 18.45
C ASP A 633 -15.79 24.96 17.90
N LEU A 634 -15.99 24.82 16.56
CA LEU A 634 -17.28 25.01 15.93
C LEU A 634 -18.35 24.06 16.51
N LEU A 635 -18.05 22.75 16.61
CA LEU A 635 -18.99 21.76 17.13
C LEU A 635 -19.33 21.96 18.61
N GLN A 636 -18.44 22.55 19.39
CA GLN A 636 -18.69 22.86 20.80
C GLN A 636 -19.63 24.06 21.00
N THR A 637 -19.86 24.88 19.96
CA THR A 637 -20.82 26.02 20.05
C THR A 637 -22.29 25.59 20.11
N CYS A 638 -22.60 24.35 19.66
CA CYS A 638 -23.98 23.81 19.66
C CYS A 638 -23.95 22.35 20.14
N PRO A 639 -24.89 21.94 21.00
CA PRO A 639 -24.96 20.54 21.44
C PRO A 639 -25.23 19.61 20.26
N PRO A 640 -24.74 18.35 20.32
CA PRO A 640 -25.02 17.37 19.28
C PRO A 640 -26.55 17.12 19.19
N PRO A 641 -27.10 16.83 17.98
CA PRO A 641 -28.52 16.58 17.82
C PRO A 641 -28.98 15.42 18.73
N GLU A 642 -30.11 15.56 19.40
CA GLU A 642 -30.70 14.47 20.17
C GLU A 642 -30.93 13.25 19.27
N LYS A 643 -30.86 12.04 19.85
CA LYS A 643 -31.30 10.84 19.12
C LYS A 643 -32.79 10.98 18.83
N GLU A 644 -33.18 11.01 17.56
CA GLU A 644 -34.59 10.77 17.24
C GLU A 644 -35.00 9.45 17.91
N LYS A 645 -35.95 9.51 18.82
CA LYS A 645 -36.54 8.28 19.37
C LYS A 645 -37.11 7.51 18.17
N PRO A 646 -36.86 6.20 18.05
CA PRO A 646 -37.46 5.44 16.98
C PRO A 646 -38.97 5.68 17.03
N LYS A 647 -39.54 6.19 15.92
CA LYS A 647 -40.99 6.31 15.80
C LYS A 647 -41.56 4.94 16.11
N SER A 648 -42.30 4.84 17.19
CA SER A 648 -43.04 3.63 17.52
C SER A 648 -43.88 3.26 16.32
N LYS A 649 -43.66 2.10 15.76
CA LYS A 649 -44.58 1.54 14.78
C LYS A 649 -45.90 1.33 15.51
N LEU A 650 -46.85 2.25 15.29
CA LEU A 650 -48.29 2.00 15.50
C LEU A 650 -48.76 1.11 14.35
#